data_cd3476f2cb60c3c0bc2f2529d73a6bdb
#
_entry.id   cd3476f2cb60c3c0bc2f2529d73a6bdb
#
_cell.length_a   1.000
_cell.length_b   1.000
_cell.length_c   1.000
_cell.angle_alpha   90.00
_cell.angle_beta   90.00
_cell.angle_gamma   90.00
#
_symmetry.space_group_name_H-M   'P 1'
#
loop_
_entity.id
_entity.type
_entity.pdbx_description
1 polymer ?
#
loop_
_entity_poly.entity_id
_entity_poly.type
_entity_poly.pdbx_seq_one_letter_code
_entity_poly.pdbx_strand_id
1 'polypeptide(L)'
;MLTDIISKELGFAPVKVKNVLELLDGGATIPFIARYRKEATGSMDEVAVGNIKELYEKLKAIVQRKETIVATIEEQGKLTAELERRIANCFDAVELEDIYLPYKPKRRTRATIAKERGLEPLADAIWLQQVNDVKGRARVFINKDVPTVDDAIAGACDIIAERVSEDEKARNTVRRLFARDGVLVSKVVKGKEGDGIKYSDYYDWQEKISRISSHRLLAIMRGEDEGFLRMSITVDGDEAAGQLCRQFIKRFSPSREYMEVAVADGYKRLLAPSIENETRGNAKQRADDEAISVFAENLRQLLMSSPLGQKRVLAIDPGFRTGCKVVVLDSQGNLVRHTVIYPHPPQNDRDGAARIISSLVKDHAIEAFAIGNGTAGRETEDFVRSLGLSADIFSVNEDGASVYSASPVAREEFPNEDVTVRGAVSIGRRLIDPLSELVKIEPRSIGVGQYQHSVDQGKLKERLDVVVESCVNKVGVNVNTATKQILTHISGLGPVLAENIVKYRAANGDFRTRKELLNVPRLGNKAFEQAAGFLRVVGGDNPLDSTAVHPESYGIVTKMAKDAGVSLEQFIVDSELRKKVELSKYITDKVGMPTLTDIMDALNKRGLDPREQAKVFAFDPNVHEIEDLRVGMVLPGLVSNITAFGAFVNIGVHQDGLVHISQLADKFVSSPGDVVKLGQQVLVRVVEVDLKRRRISLSMKSL
;
A
#
# COMPACT_ATOMS: atom_id res chain seq x y z
N MET A 1 -8.97 27.64 -8.23
CA MET A 1 -7.62 27.61 -7.58
C MET A 1 -7.14 26.19 -7.32
N LEU A 2 -7.78 25.34 -6.45
CA LEU A 2 -7.29 23.96 -6.21
C LEU A 2 -7.26 23.14 -7.51
N THR A 3 -8.30 23.23 -8.33
CA THR A 3 -8.38 22.57 -9.63
C THR A 3 -7.18 22.89 -10.54
N ASP A 4 -6.74 24.16 -10.54
CA ASP A 4 -5.63 24.61 -11.39
C ASP A 4 -4.28 24.07 -10.89
N ILE A 5 -4.10 23.99 -9.56
CA ILE A 5 -2.91 23.40 -8.95
C ILE A 5 -2.85 21.91 -9.30
N ILE A 6 -3.94 21.16 -9.09
CA ILE A 6 -4.03 19.74 -9.42
C ILE A 6 -3.78 19.49 -10.91
N SER A 7 -4.41 20.32 -11.77
CA SER A 7 -4.25 20.25 -13.22
C SER A 7 -2.78 20.43 -13.64
N LYS A 8 -2.10 21.41 -13.05
CA LYS A 8 -0.69 21.70 -13.36
C LYS A 8 0.24 20.60 -12.86
N GLU A 9 0.01 20.09 -11.65
CA GLU A 9 0.87 19.10 -11.01
C GLU A 9 0.75 17.73 -11.67
N LEU A 10 -0.48 17.30 -11.99
CA LEU A 10 -0.74 15.98 -12.57
C LEU A 10 -0.79 15.99 -14.12
N GLY A 11 -0.73 17.16 -14.75
CA GLY A 11 -0.72 17.29 -16.22
C GLY A 11 -2.06 17.02 -16.91
N PHE A 12 -3.19 17.12 -16.20
CA PHE A 12 -4.53 16.94 -16.75
C PHE A 12 -5.21 18.27 -17.10
N ALA A 13 -6.11 18.25 -18.08
CA ALA A 13 -6.89 19.45 -18.43
C ALA A 13 -7.79 19.91 -17.26
N PRO A 14 -7.83 21.21 -16.92
CA PRO A 14 -8.57 21.74 -15.77
C PRO A 14 -10.04 21.32 -15.74
N VAL A 15 -10.71 21.32 -16.89
CA VAL A 15 -12.12 20.91 -17.02
C VAL A 15 -12.31 19.44 -16.62
N LYS A 16 -11.37 18.57 -16.99
CA LYS A 16 -11.44 17.13 -16.65
C LYS A 16 -11.20 16.91 -15.16
N VAL A 17 -10.23 17.61 -14.57
CA VAL A 17 -10.01 17.59 -13.11
C VAL A 17 -11.25 18.08 -12.38
N LYS A 18 -11.86 19.18 -12.82
CA LYS A 18 -13.08 19.70 -12.22
C LYS A 18 -14.21 18.67 -12.24
N ASN A 19 -14.44 18.02 -13.39
CA ASN A 19 -15.47 16.99 -13.52
C ASN A 19 -15.22 15.79 -12.58
N VAL A 20 -13.96 15.36 -12.42
CA VAL A 20 -13.60 14.31 -11.47
C VAL A 20 -13.93 14.73 -10.03
N LEU A 21 -13.56 15.95 -9.63
CA LEU A 21 -13.84 16.47 -8.30
C LEU A 21 -15.34 16.60 -8.03
N GLU A 22 -16.13 17.07 -8.98
CA GLU A 22 -17.59 17.14 -8.87
C GLU A 22 -18.22 15.76 -8.71
N LEU A 23 -17.72 14.75 -9.43
CA LEU A 23 -18.16 13.35 -9.29
C LEU A 23 -17.81 12.79 -7.92
N LEU A 24 -16.61 13.03 -7.42
CA LEU A 24 -16.14 12.58 -6.10
C LEU A 24 -16.94 13.26 -4.97
N ASP A 25 -17.12 14.58 -5.03
CA ASP A 25 -17.93 15.35 -4.07
C ASP A 25 -19.40 14.93 -4.13
N GLY A 26 -19.87 14.53 -5.33
CA GLY A 26 -21.14 13.87 -5.53
C GLY A 26 -21.23 12.47 -4.91
N GLY A 27 -20.13 11.93 -4.35
CA GLY A 27 -20.07 10.62 -3.71
C GLY A 27 -19.94 9.45 -4.69
N ALA A 28 -19.49 9.70 -5.93
CA ALA A 28 -19.15 8.64 -6.86
C ALA A 28 -17.82 7.98 -6.46
N THR A 29 -17.72 6.66 -6.61
CA THR A 29 -16.52 5.90 -6.28
C THR A 29 -15.52 5.93 -7.44
N ILE A 30 -14.23 5.68 -7.12
CA ILE A 30 -13.16 5.66 -8.13
C ILE A 30 -13.44 4.61 -9.23
N PRO A 31 -13.81 3.34 -8.92
CA PRO A 31 -14.11 2.35 -9.97
C PRO A 31 -15.27 2.76 -10.88
N PHE A 32 -16.32 3.37 -10.31
CA PHE A 32 -17.46 3.85 -11.08
C PHE A 32 -17.06 4.99 -12.02
N ILE A 33 -16.31 5.98 -11.53
CA ILE A 33 -15.84 7.12 -12.35
C ILE A 33 -14.97 6.62 -13.50
N ALA A 34 -13.97 5.79 -13.22
CA ALA A 34 -13.02 5.32 -14.21
C ALA A 34 -13.69 4.45 -15.29
N ARG A 35 -14.73 3.68 -14.93
CA ARG A 35 -15.38 2.76 -15.85
C ARG A 35 -16.56 3.36 -16.58
N TYR A 36 -17.41 4.14 -15.91
CA TYR A 36 -18.71 4.57 -16.46
C TYR A 36 -18.86 6.09 -16.68
N ARG A 37 -17.80 6.88 -16.45
CA ARG A 37 -17.82 8.34 -16.65
C ARG A 37 -16.64 8.83 -17.50
N LYS A 38 -16.24 8.01 -18.49
CA LYS A 38 -15.04 8.24 -19.33
C LYS A 38 -15.11 9.53 -20.14
N GLU A 39 -16.26 9.87 -20.68
CA GLU A 39 -16.47 11.11 -21.46
C GLU A 39 -16.24 12.35 -20.58
N ALA A 40 -16.76 12.33 -19.36
CA ALA A 40 -16.61 13.44 -18.43
C ALA A 40 -15.14 13.61 -17.97
N THR A 41 -14.42 12.50 -17.79
CA THR A 41 -13.06 12.49 -17.26
C THR A 41 -11.96 12.47 -18.32
N GLY A 42 -12.32 12.23 -19.61
CA GLY A 42 -11.33 12.05 -20.68
C GLY A 42 -10.63 10.68 -20.61
N SER A 43 -11.36 9.65 -20.24
CA SER A 43 -10.88 8.25 -20.12
C SER A 43 -9.78 8.05 -19.07
N MET A 44 -9.80 8.84 -17.99
CA MET A 44 -8.89 8.62 -16.85
C MET A 44 -9.17 7.24 -16.24
N ASP A 45 -8.09 6.53 -15.94
CA ASP A 45 -8.14 5.26 -15.23
C ASP A 45 -8.28 5.44 -13.71
N GLU A 46 -8.39 4.33 -12.96
CA GLU A 46 -8.51 4.36 -11.51
C GLU A 46 -7.30 5.02 -10.83
N VAL A 47 -6.10 4.91 -11.42
CA VAL A 47 -4.86 5.49 -10.87
C VAL A 47 -4.91 7.01 -11.01
N ALA A 48 -5.27 7.51 -12.18
CA ALA A 48 -5.38 8.95 -12.43
C ALA A 48 -6.45 9.60 -11.54
N VAL A 49 -7.63 8.98 -11.43
CA VAL A 49 -8.71 9.46 -10.55
C VAL A 49 -8.28 9.41 -9.08
N GLY A 50 -7.59 8.35 -8.67
CA GLY A 50 -7.03 8.19 -7.33
C GLY A 50 -6.02 9.28 -6.98
N ASN A 51 -5.08 9.57 -7.88
CA ASN A 51 -4.08 10.64 -7.69
C ASN A 51 -4.72 12.02 -7.57
N ILE A 52 -5.76 12.31 -8.36
CA ILE A 52 -6.52 13.56 -8.24
C ILE A 52 -7.18 13.67 -6.86
N LYS A 53 -7.82 12.59 -6.38
CA LYS A 53 -8.44 12.54 -5.05
C LYS A 53 -7.41 12.76 -3.95
N GLU A 54 -6.28 12.04 -3.98
CA GLU A 54 -5.23 12.14 -2.97
C GLU A 54 -4.65 13.57 -2.90
N LEU A 55 -4.33 14.17 -4.04
CA LEU A 55 -3.82 15.53 -4.09
C LEU A 55 -4.86 16.55 -3.62
N TYR A 56 -6.13 16.35 -3.98
CA TYR A 56 -7.23 17.19 -3.51
C TYR A 56 -7.38 17.18 -1.99
N GLU A 57 -7.33 16.01 -1.37
CA GLU A 57 -7.39 15.89 0.10
C GLU A 57 -6.18 16.51 0.78
N LYS A 58 -4.97 16.35 0.23
CA LYS A 58 -3.77 17.05 0.70
C LYS A 58 -3.93 18.56 0.64
N LEU A 59 -4.40 19.09 -0.46
CA LEU A 59 -4.61 20.54 -0.63
C LEU A 59 -5.71 21.07 0.29
N LYS A 60 -6.79 20.32 0.52
CA LYS A 60 -7.82 20.66 1.52
C LYS A 60 -7.22 20.75 2.93
N ALA A 61 -6.39 19.79 3.32
CA ALA A 61 -5.71 19.82 4.62
C ALA A 61 -4.81 21.06 4.77
N ILE A 62 -4.10 21.46 3.70
CA ILE A 62 -3.31 22.70 3.67
C ILE A 62 -4.22 23.93 3.84
N VAL A 63 -5.36 24.00 3.15
CA VAL A 63 -6.31 25.10 3.32
C VAL A 63 -6.83 25.20 4.75
N GLN A 64 -7.25 24.11 5.33
CA GLN A 64 -7.68 24.07 6.73
C GLN A 64 -6.56 24.46 7.70
N ARG A 65 -5.31 24.05 7.41
CA ARG A 65 -4.14 24.46 8.19
C ARG A 65 -3.88 25.96 8.11
N LYS A 66 -4.02 26.57 6.92
CA LYS A 66 -3.92 28.04 6.74
C LYS A 66 -4.90 28.80 7.61
N GLU A 67 -6.15 28.36 7.67
CA GLU A 67 -7.18 28.98 8.52
C GLU A 67 -6.77 28.98 9.98
N THR A 68 -6.26 27.84 10.48
CA THR A 68 -5.75 27.71 11.84
C THR A 68 -4.56 28.65 12.11
N ILE A 69 -3.64 28.75 11.16
CA ILE A 69 -2.45 29.59 11.27
C ILE A 69 -2.84 31.09 11.30
N VAL A 70 -3.70 31.50 10.38
CA VAL A 70 -4.19 32.89 10.32
C VAL A 70 -4.87 33.28 11.62
N ALA A 71 -5.80 32.46 12.12
CA ALA A 71 -6.49 32.72 13.39
C ALA A 71 -5.51 32.85 14.56
N THR A 72 -4.50 31.97 14.65
CA THR A 72 -3.51 32.03 15.74
C THR A 72 -2.63 33.29 15.67
N ILE A 73 -2.26 33.74 14.47
CA ILE A 73 -1.45 34.96 14.29
C ILE A 73 -2.29 36.22 14.55
N GLU A 74 -3.56 36.20 14.15
CA GLU A 74 -4.51 37.28 14.39
C GLU A 74 -4.78 37.48 15.89
N GLU A 75 -5.00 36.39 16.63
CA GLU A 75 -5.13 36.42 18.11
C GLU A 75 -3.92 37.09 18.81
N GLN A 76 -2.73 36.96 18.22
CA GLN A 76 -1.51 37.61 18.72
C GLN A 76 -1.39 39.09 18.28
N GLY A 77 -2.31 39.59 17.44
CA GLY A 77 -2.25 40.95 16.90
C GLY A 77 -1.08 41.17 15.93
N LYS A 78 -0.52 40.11 15.33
CA LYS A 78 0.66 40.16 14.47
C LYS A 78 0.35 39.91 12.98
N LEU A 79 -0.91 39.72 12.62
CA LEU A 79 -1.30 39.47 11.24
C LEU A 79 -1.22 40.77 10.43
N THR A 80 -0.36 40.79 9.43
CA THR A 80 -0.26 41.89 8.45
C THR A 80 -0.88 41.46 7.12
N ALA A 81 -1.35 42.42 6.33
CA ALA A 81 -1.92 42.15 4.99
C ALA A 81 -0.93 41.43 4.04
N GLU A 82 0.38 41.68 4.19
CA GLU A 82 1.43 40.99 3.43
C GLU A 82 1.57 39.54 3.86
N LEU A 83 1.59 39.28 5.17
CA LEU A 83 1.68 37.93 5.74
C LEU A 83 0.46 37.08 5.39
N GLU A 84 -0.74 37.67 5.50
CA GLU A 84 -2.00 37.02 5.11
C GLU A 84 -1.98 36.60 3.63
N ARG A 85 -1.58 37.54 2.73
CA ARG A 85 -1.44 37.24 1.30
C ARG A 85 -0.41 36.15 1.03
N ARG A 86 0.69 36.14 1.76
CA ARG A 86 1.74 35.13 1.64
C ARG A 86 1.22 33.75 2.06
N ILE A 87 0.53 33.64 3.20
CA ILE A 87 -0.10 32.41 3.67
C ILE A 87 -1.15 31.93 2.67
N ALA A 88 -2.01 32.82 2.17
CA ALA A 88 -3.06 32.47 1.22
C ALA A 88 -2.52 31.83 -0.07
N ASN A 89 -1.36 32.29 -0.57
CA ASN A 89 -0.75 31.80 -1.81
C ASN A 89 0.21 30.60 -1.62
N CYS A 90 0.58 30.25 -0.39
CA CYS A 90 1.46 29.13 -0.10
C CYS A 90 0.68 27.80 -0.11
N PHE A 91 1.05 26.84 -0.96
CA PHE A 91 0.48 25.47 -1.01
C PHE A 91 1.55 24.40 -0.74
N ASP A 92 2.74 24.80 -0.34
CA ASP A 92 3.76 23.92 0.20
C ASP A 92 3.62 23.83 1.73
N ALA A 93 3.45 22.63 2.25
CA ALA A 93 3.23 22.41 3.67
C ALA A 93 4.45 22.79 4.51
N VAL A 94 5.66 22.58 3.98
CA VAL A 94 6.92 22.88 4.68
C VAL A 94 7.13 24.39 4.74
N GLU A 95 6.95 25.09 3.62
CA GLU A 95 7.03 26.54 3.55
C GLU A 95 5.98 27.19 4.47
N LEU A 96 4.75 26.64 4.49
CA LEU A 96 3.68 27.14 5.36
C LEU A 96 4.02 27.05 6.84
N GLU A 97 4.61 25.94 7.27
CA GLU A 97 5.06 25.75 8.65
C GLU A 97 6.26 26.67 8.98
N ASP A 98 7.17 26.93 8.03
CA ASP A 98 8.28 27.86 8.22
C ASP A 98 7.77 29.31 8.37
N ILE A 99 6.77 29.71 7.58
CA ILE A 99 6.10 31.03 7.73
C ILE A 99 5.47 31.16 9.13
N TYR A 100 4.86 30.10 9.62
CA TYR A 100 4.19 30.08 10.92
C TYR A 100 5.15 29.99 12.12
N LEU A 101 6.34 29.43 11.95
CA LEU A 101 7.27 29.08 13.03
C LEU A 101 7.57 30.24 14.01
N PRO A 102 7.80 31.51 13.58
CA PRO A 102 8.03 32.63 14.50
C PRO A 102 6.81 32.99 15.38
N TYR A 103 5.61 32.60 14.94
CA TYR A 103 4.34 32.92 15.61
C TYR A 103 3.77 31.74 16.40
N LYS A 104 4.36 30.55 16.24
CA LYS A 104 3.90 29.34 16.91
C LYS A 104 4.05 29.45 18.41
N PRO A 105 3.01 29.21 19.24
CA PRO A 105 3.12 29.19 20.69
C PRO A 105 4.23 28.23 21.13
N LYS A 106 5.17 28.74 21.91
CA LYS A 106 6.36 28.01 22.35
C LYS A 106 6.28 27.66 23.82
N ARG A 107 6.96 26.58 24.21
CA ARG A 107 7.32 26.35 25.61
C ARG A 107 8.38 27.39 26.03
N ARG A 108 8.56 27.59 27.32
CA ARG A 108 9.56 28.52 27.88
C ARG A 108 10.97 28.10 27.45
N THR A 109 11.56 28.85 26.49
CA THR A 109 12.89 28.64 25.93
C THR A 109 13.95 29.52 26.63
N ARG A 110 15.25 29.27 26.39
CA ARG A 110 16.31 30.16 26.84
C ARG A 110 16.12 31.59 26.32
N ALA A 111 15.72 31.72 25.04
CA ALA A 111 15.44 33.03 24.44
C ALA A 111 14.22 33.70 25.10
N THR A 112 13.16 32.97 25.43
CA THR A 112 12.01 33.51 26.17
C THR A 112 12.44 34.04 27.54
N ILE A 113 13.24 33.26 28.26
CA ILE A 113 13.79 33.70 29.58
C ILE A 113 14.66 34.95 29.41
N ALA A 114 15.48 35.02 28.38
CA ALA A 114 16.31 36.19 28.10
C ALA A 114 15.47 37.45 27.77
N LYS A 115 14.38 37.28 27.01
CA LYS A 115 13.41 38.36 26.72
C LYS A 115 12.68 38.82 27.97
N GLU A 116 12.22 37.90 28.81
CA GLU A 116 11.61 38.23 30.12
C GLU A 116 12.57 39.05 31.03
N ARG A 117 13.89 38.81 30.89
CA ARG A 117 14.95 39.58 31.60
C ARG A 117 15.28 40.91 30.92
N GLY A 118 14.60 41.29 29.86
CA GLY A 118 14.76 42.56 29.15
C GLY A 118 15.98 42.66 28.26
N LEU A 119 16.53 41.49 27.78
CA LEU A 119 17.75 41.46 26.98
C LEU A 119 17.51 41.62 25.47
N GLU A 120 16.26 41.74 25.03
CA GLU A 120 15.93 41.88 23.60
C GLU A 120 16.57 43.12 22.94
N PRO A 121 16.62 44.33 23.57
CA PRO A 121 17.30 45.48 22.97
C PRO A 121 18.82 45.29 22.81
N LEU A 122 19.46 44.49 23.69
CA LEU A 122 20.87 44.11 23.50
C LEU A 122 21.05 43.14 22.33
N ALA A 123 20.18 42.16 22.21
CA ALA A 123 20.17 41.23 21.06
C ALA A 123 19.97 41.97 19.75
N ASP A 124 19.06 42.96 19.70
CA ASP A 124 18.82 43.79 18.52
C ASP A 124 20.05 44.63 18.15
N ALA A 125 20.72 45.20 19.13
CA ALA A 125 21.94 45.98 18.94
C ALA A 125 23.08 45.11 18.33
N ILE A 126 23.27 43.88 18.85
CA ILE A 126 24.25 42.94 18.34
C ILE A 126 23.84 42.48 16.92
N TRP A 127 22.58 42.17 16.68
CA TRP A 127 22.04 41.74 15.39
C TRP A 127 22.24 42.78 14.29
N LEU A 128 22.05 44.06 14.58
CA LEU A 128 22.27 45.16 13.63
C LEU A 128 23.75 45.38 13.33
N GLN A 129 24.69 44.79 14.11
CA GLN A 129 26.14 44.85 13.90
C GLN A 129 26.68 46.29 13.80
N GLN A 130 26.08 47.21 14.54
CA GLN A 130 26.45 48.64 14.54
C GLN A 130 27.11 49.07 15.88
N VAL A 131 27.24 48.18 16.84
CA VAL A 131 27.77 48.47 18.17
C VAL A 131 29.29 48.35 18.16
N ASN A 132 29.99 49.40 18.55
CA ASN A 132 31.46 49.42 18.66
C ASN A 132 31.97 48.84 19.97
N ASP A 133 31.19 48.91 21.08
CA ASP A 133 31.52 48.32 22.37
C ASP A 133 30.31 47.53 22.89
N VAL A 134 30.28 46.22 22.57
CA VAL A 134 29.22 45.35 23.02
C VAL A 134 29.24 45.13 24.52
N LYS A 135 30.43 45.04 25.16
CA LYS A 135 30.55 44.84 26.61
C LYS A 135 30.10 46.07 27.38
N GLY A 136 30.46 47.27 26.91
CA GLY A 136 29.98 48.52 27.48
C GLY A 136 28.45 48.65 27.35
N ARG A 137 27.88 48.27 26.19
CA ARG A 137 26.44 48.25 26.00
C ARG A 137 25.74 47.24 26.92
N ALA A 138 26.31 46.06 27.12
CA ALA A 138 25.75 45.01 27.98
C ALA A 138 25.71 45.39 29.48
N ARG A 139 26.61 46.27 29.96
CA ARG A 139 26.62 46.73 31.34
C ARG A 139 25.30 47.39 31.77
N VAL A 140 24.59 48.03 30.84
CA VAL A 140 23.31 48.69 31.09
C VAL A 140 22.20 47.71 31.48
N PHE A 141 22.35 46.43 31.13
CA PHE A 141 21.37 45.39 31.37
C PHE A 141 21.64 44.55 32.62
N ILE A 142 22.71 44.90 33.37
CA ILE A 142 23.02 44.21 34.63
C ILE A 142 21.95 44.52 35.65
N ASN A 143 21.34 43.51 36.21
CA ASN A 143 20.33 43.60 37.25
C ASN A 143 20.35 42.34 38.14
N LYS A 144 19.38 42.18 39.04
CA LYS A 144 19.31 41.03 39.95
C LYS A 144 19.21 39.69 39.23
N ASP A 145 18.55 39.66 38.08
CA ASP A 145 18.31 38.44 37.26
C ASP A 145 19.39 38.24 36.19
N VAL A 146 20.24 39.25 35.97
CA VAL A 146 21.36 39.26 35.01
C VAL A 146 22.58 39.84 35.73
N PRO A 147 23.29 39.04 36.54
CA PRO A 147 24.30 39.57 37.48
C PRO A 147 25.60 40.03 36.81
N THR A 148 25.93 39.52 35.60
CA THR A 148 27.19 39.84 34.93
C THR A 148 27.00 40.32 33.49
N VAL A 149 28.03 41.00 32.94
CA VAL A 149 28.09 41.36 31.50
C VAL A 149 28.00 40.12 30.61
N ASP A 150 28.66 39.04 31.01
CA ASP A 150 28.70 37.81 30.23
C ASP A 150 27.32 37.12 30.22
N ASP A 151 26.57 37.17 31.33
CA ASP A 151 25.18 36.69 31.40
C ASP A 151 24.26 37.52 30.47
N ALA A 152 24.44 38.81 30.40
CA ALA A 152 23.68 39.68 29.51
C ALA A 152 23.95 39.33 28.04
N ILE A 153 25.21 39.18 27.69
CA ILE A 153 25.63 38.79 26.32
C ILE A 153 25.15 37.37 25.98
N ALA A 154 25.31 36.43 26.90
CA ALA A 154 24.82 35.03 26.66
C ALA A 154 23.32 34.99 26.42
N GLY A 155 22.51 35.72 27.20
CA GLY A 155 21.07 35.83 26.99
C GLY A 155 20.72 36.52 25.67
N ALA A 156 21.44 37.56 25.25
CA ALA A 156 21.28 38.20 23.96
C ALA A 156 21.64 37.23 22.81
N CYS A 157 22.69 36.43 22.94
CA CYS A 157 23.06 35.38 21.98
C CYS A 157 22.00 34.27 21.89
N ASP A 158 21.36 33.89 23.03
CA ASP A 158 20.25 32.91 22.99
C ASP A 158 19.04 33.44 22.18
N ILE A 159 18.73 34.74 22.28
CA ILE A 159 17.68 35.37 21.46
C ILE A 159 18.06 35.33 19.96
N ILE A 160 19.31 35.67 19.65
CA ILE A 160 19.82 35.66 18.28
C ILE A 160 19.82 34.24 17.71
N ALA A 161 20.26 33.26 18.50
CA ALA A 161 20.26 31.84 18.09
C ALA A 161 18.84 31.33 17.73
N GLU A 162 17.82 31.76 18.53
CA GLU A 162 16.42 31.42 18.20
C GLU A 162 15.97 32.09 16.89
N ARG A 163 16.26 33.39 16.70
CA ARG A 163 15.95 34.09 15.43
C ARG A 163 16.58 33.43 14.20
N VAL A 164 17.84 33.03 14.30
CA VAL A 164 18.54 32.30 13.23
C VAL A 164 17.84 30.99 12.95
N SER A 165 17.43 30.23 13.98
CA SER A 165 16.77 28.93 13.81
C SER A 165 15.37 29.02 13.19
N GLU A 166 14.72 30.17 13.30
CA GLU A 166 13.38 30.44 12.78
C GLU A 166 13.39 31.17 11.43
N ASP A 167 14.56 31.65 11.02
CA ASP A 167 14.71 32.30 9.72
C ASP A 167 14.55 31.30 8.58
N GLU A 168 13.58 31.55 7.72
CA GLU A 168 13.25 30.68 6.59
C GLU A 168 14.43 30.46 5.64
N LYS A 169 15.24 31.49 5.38
CA LYS A 169 16.41 31.38 4.50
C LYS A 169 17.49 30.50 5.15
N ALA A 170 17.67 30.62 6.48
CA ALA A 170 18.58 29.77 7.23
C ALA A 170 18.11 28.31 7.18
N ARG A 171 16.82 28.07 7.43
CA ARG A 171 16.22 26.73 7.35
C ARG A 171 16.41 26.12 5.96
N ASN A 172 16.10 26.88 4.92
CA ASN A 172 16.26 26.43 3.53
C ASN A 172 17.73 26.18 3.13
N THR A 173 18.68 26.95 3.72
CA THR A 173 20.11 26.71 3.50
C THR A 173 20.54 25.39 4.11
N VAL A 174 20.20 25.11 5.37
CA VAL A 174 20.53 23.86 6.04
C VAL A 174 19.77 22.68 5.43
N ARG A 175 18.51 22.84 5.08
CA ARG A 175 17.69 21.82 4.39
C ARG A 175 18.32 21.37 3.08
N ARG A 176 18.85 22.31 2.28
CA ARG A 176 19.59 21.99 1.04
C ARG A 176 20.90 21.24 1.31
N LEU A 177 21.60 21.56 2.39
CA LEU A 177 22.79 20.81 2.80
C LEU A 177 22.45 19.38 3.17
N PHE A 178 21.43 19.16 4.01
CA PHE A 178 20.96 17.83 4.36
C PHE A 178 20.49 17.01 3.15
N ALA A 179 19.78 17.64 2.21
CA ALA A 179 19.32 16.98 1.00
C ALA A 179 20.47 16.56 0.06
N ARG A 180 21.53 17.39 -0.07
CA ARG A 180 22.66 17.14 -0.95
C ARG A 180 23.70 16.21 -0.34
N ASP A 181 24.07 16.47 0.92
CA ASP A 181 25.25 15.87 1.57
C ASP A 181 24.90 15.10 2.84
N GLY A 182 23.64 15.06 3.25
CA GLY A 182 23.20 14.33 4.43
C GLY A 182 23.59 12.85 4.36
N VAL A 183 24.32 12.38 5.37
CA VAL A 183 24.74 10.99 5.52
C VAL A 183 23.98 10.37 6.68
N LEU A 184 23.23 9.32 6.37
CA LEU A 184 22.65 8.45 7.39
C LEU A 184 23.78 7.61 7.98
N VAL A 185 23.88 7.60 9.30
CA VAL A 185 24.81 6.81 10.09
C VAL A 185 24.00 5.88 10.98
N SER A 186 24.24 4.59 10.91
CA SER A 186 23.66 3.57 11.79
C SER A 186 24.79 2.91 12.61
N LYS A 187 24.55 2.76 13.91
CA LYS A 187 25.48 2.07 14.83
C LYS A 187 24.71 1.14 15.75
N VAL A 188 25.32 0.01 16.11
CA VAL A 188 24.76 -0.90 17.10
C VAL A 188 24.73 -0.24 18.48
N VAL A 189 23.70 -0.48 19.25
CA VAL A 189 23.62 -0.09 20.66
C VAL A 189 24.55 -0.97 21.47
N LYS A 190 25.45 -0.35 22.24
CA LYS A 190 26.46 -1.07 23.03
C LYS A 190 25.84 -2.15 23.92
N GLY A 191 26.34 -3.36 23.81
CA GLY A 191 25.87 -4.55 24.56
C GLY A 191 24.66 -5.24 23.93
N LYS A 192 24.23 -4.85 22.72
CA LYS A 192 23.13 -5.47 21.97
C LYS A 192 23.57 -6.23 20.71
N GLU A 193 24.87 -6.41 20.55
CA GLU A 193 25.47 -7.03 19.36
C GLU A 193 24.98 -8.45 19.11
N GLY A 194 24.79 -9.25 20.20
CA GLY A 194 24.32 -10.64 20.11
C GLY A 194 22.82 -10.74 19.84
N ASP A 195 22.02 -9.97 20.58
CA ASP A 195 20.56 -10.01 20.48
C ASP A 195 20.06 -9.44 19.15
N GLY A 196 20.79 -8.44 18.61
CA GLY A 196 20.45 -7.75 17.39
C GLY A 196 21.04 -8.35 16.10
N ILE A 197 21.53 -9.57 16.10
CA ILE A 197 22.31 -10.21 15.01
C ILE A 197 21.60 -10.11 13.62
N LYS A 198 20.28 -10.09 13.59
CA LYS A 198 19.50 -9.90 12.35
C LYS A 198 19.74 -8.54 11.68
N TYR A 199 20.29 -7.57 12.41
CA TYR A 199 20.64 -6.21 11.94
C TYR A 199 22.16 -6.03 11.78
N SER A 200 22.97 -7.10 11.85
CA SER A 200 24.44 -7.03 11.83
C SER A 200 24.99 -6.30 10.62
N ASP A 201 24.32 -6.36 9.48
CA ASP A 201 24.71 -5.65 8.26
C ASP A 201 24.67 -4.12 8.44
N TYR A 202 23.98 -3.61 9.47
CA TYR A 202 23.78 -2.18 9.77
C TYR A 202 24.46 -1.71 11.07
N TYR A 203 25.31 -2.53 11.70
CA TYR A 203 25.99 -2.19 12.97
C TYR A 203 26.98 -1.04 12.84
N ASP A 204 27.58 -0.86 11.68
CA ASP A 204 28.40 0.28 11.31
C ASP A 204 28.17 0.61 9.83
N TRP A 205 27.07 1.32 9.58
CA TRP A 205 26.61 1.64 8.22
C TRP A 205 26.58 3.14 7.98
N GLN A 206 27.05 3.55 6.80
CA GLN A 206 26.99 4.94 6.37
C GLN A 206 26.57 5.02 4.90
N GLU A 207 25.54 5.83 4.60
CA GLU A 207 25.07 6.02 3.24
C GLU A 207 24.42 7.40 3.08
N LYS A 208 24.58 8.05 1.92
CA LYS A 208 23.87 9.31 1.63
C LYS A 208 22.35 9.08 1.67
N ILE A 209 21.65 9.94 2.42
CA ILE A 209 20.17 9.85 2.57
C ILE A 209 19.44 9.98 1.24
N SER A 210 20.04 10.68 0.26
CA SER A 210 19.50 10.82 -1.09
C SER A 210 19.58 9.55 -1.94
N ARG A 211 20.41 8.57 -1.55
CA ARG A 211 20.68 7.34 -2.31
C ARG A 211 20.21 6.06 -1.60
N ILE A 212 19.90 6.14 -0.31
CA ILE A 212 19.49 4.97 0.46
C ILE A 212 18.20 4.40 -0.09
N SER A 213 18.16 3.10 -0.32
CA SER A 213 16.96 2.40 -0.75
C SER A 213 15.94 2.29 0.40
N SER A 214 14.65 2.32 0.04
CA SER A 214 13.55 2.32 1.02
C SER A 214 13.57 1.09 1.94
N HIS A 215 13.84 -0.10 1.42
CA HIS A 215 13.91 -1.32 2.24
C HIS A 215 15.04 -1.26 3.27
N ARG A 216 16.19 -0.66 2.91
CA ARG A 216 17.33 -0.52 3.82
C ARG A 216 17.05 0.50 4.91
N LEU A 217 16.45 1.63 4.53
CA LEU A 217 16.01 2.63 5.50
C LEU A 217 15.02 2.05 6.50
N LEU A 218 13.99 1.33 6.02
CA LEU A 218 12.99 0.69 6.87
C LEU A 218 13.61 -0.37 7.79
N ALA A 219 14.60 -1.14 7.31
CA ALA A 219 15.33 -2.12 8.13
C ALA A 219 16.10 -1.44 9.27
N ILE A 220 16.82 -0.35 8.97
CA ILE A 220 17.58 0.41 9.97
C ILE A 220 16.64 1.04 10.99
N MET A 221 15.55 1.69 10.55
CA MET A 221 14.57 2.31 11.44
C MET A 221 13.89 1.28 12.35
N ARG A 222 13.56 0.10 11.80
CA ARG A 222 13.02 -1.00 12.61
C ARG A 222 14.04 -1.49 13.64
N GLY A 223 15.32 -1.59 13.28
CA GLY A 223 16.39 -1.95 14.22
C GLY A 223 16.54 -0.94 15.36
N GLU A 224 16.28 0.35 15.07
CA GLU A 224 16.25 1.41 16.07
C GLU A 224 15.01 1.32 16.98
N ASP A 225 13.82 1.12 16.39
CA ASP A 225 12.56 0.99 17.15
C ASP A 225 12.60 -0.24 18.08
N GLU A 226 13.25 -1.33 17.65
CA GLU A 226 13.49 -2.52 18.47
C GLU A 226 14.65 -2.34 19.48
N GLY A 227 15.35 -1.19 19.47
CA GLY A 227 16.40 -0.84 20.43
C GLY A 227 17.75 -1.50 20.17
N PHE A 228 18.01 -2.02 18.98
CA PHE A 228 19.29 -2.65 18.59
C PHE A 228 20.23 -1.67 17.88
N LEU A 229 19.68 -0.73 17.14
CA LEU A 229 20.43 0.26 16.38
C LEU A 229 20.19 1.68 16.93
N ARG A 230 21.12 2.59 16.61
CA ARG A 230 20.95 4.04 16.75
C ARG A 230 21.23 4.67 15.40
N MET A 231 20.27 5.46 14.90
CA MET A 231 20.36 6.15 13.62
C MET A 231 20.48 7.66 13.83
N SER A 232 21.31 8.31 13.03
CA SER A 232 21.39 9.77 12.90
C SER A 232 21.63 10.16 11.44
N ILE A 233 21.26 11.41 11.10
CA ILE A 233 21.56 11.98 9.79
C ILE A 233 22.43 13.21 10.04
N THR A 234 23.62 13.23 9.47
CA THR A 234 24.63 14.27 9.73
C THR A 234 25.10 14.93 8.44
N VAL A 235 25.50 16.18 8.55
CA VAL A 235 26.22 16.96 7.54
C VAL A 235 27.47 17.56 8.17
N ASP A 236 28.38 18.10 7.35
CA ASP A 236 29.50 18.89 7.86
C ASP A 236 28.98 20.13 8.62
N GLY A 237 29.16 20.13 9.94
CA GLY A 237 28.66 21.18 10.82
C GLY A 237 29.40 22.50 10.65
N ASP A 238 30.68 22.45 10.32
CA ASP A 238 31.51 23.64 10.12
C ASP A 238 31.15 24.33 8.81
N GLU A 239 30.91 23.55 7.74
CA GLU A 239 30.40 24.08 6.48
C GLU A 239 29.02 24.73 6.68
N ALA A 240 28.10 24.06 7.38
CA ALA A 240 26.77 24.58 7.63
C ALA A 240 26.79 25.89 8.45
N ALA A 241 27.53 25.92 9.57
CA ALA A 241 27.69 27.12 10.37
C ALA A 241 28.38 28.24 9.58
N GLY A 242 29.38 27.92 8.77
CA GLY A 242 30.05 28.89 7.89
C GLY A 242 29.13 29.49 6.84
N GLN A 243 28.21 28.69 6.24
CA GLN A 243 27.21 29.20 5.30
C GLN A 243 26.21 30.15 6.00
N LEU A 244 25.75 29.81 7.20
CA LEU A 244 24.89 30.66 8.02
C LEU A 244 25.60 31.96 8.44
N CYS A 245 26.86 31.87 8.88
CA CYS A 245 27.64 33.07 9.22
C CYS A 245 27.74 34.02 8.00
N ARG A 246 28.00 33.52 6.81
CA ARG A 246 28.00 34.34 5.58
C ARG A 246 26.64 34.97 5.29
N GLN A 247 25.55 34.31 5.66
CA GLN A 247 24.19 34.81 5.49
C GLN A 247 23.84 35.96 6.43
N PHE A 248 24.25 35.85 7.73
CA PHE A 248 23.84 36.78 8.77
C PHE A 248 24.89 37.85 9.13
N ILE A 249 26.19 37.58 8.94
CA ILE A 249 27.25 38.50 9.24
C ILE A 249 27.59 39.35 8.04
N LYS A 250 27.11 40.58 8.04
CA LYS A 250 27.21 41.52 6.92
C LYS A 250 28.27 42.60 7.11
N ARG A 251 28.74 42.82 8.34
CA ARG A 251 29.63 43.95 8.67
C ARG A 251 30.85 43.47 9.47
N PHE A 252 31.96 44.13 9.24
CA PHE A 252 33.14 44.04 10.07
C PHE A 252 32.89 44.97 11.30
N SER A 253 32.50 44.41 12.43
CA SER A 253 32.25 45.15 13.68
C SER A 253 32.61 44.29 14.88
N PRO A 254 32.82 44.87 16.08
CA PRO A 254 33.00 44.09 17.31
C PRO A 254 31.87 43.13 17.66
N SER A 255 30.68 43.33 17.10
CA SER A 255 29.55 42.43 17.24
C SER A 255 29.75 41.09 16.51
N ARG A 256 30.70 40.99 15.57
CA ARG A 256 30.94 39.80 14.75
C ARG A 256 31.20 38.53 15.56
N GLU A 257 32.07 38.64 16.56
CA GLU A 257 32.39 37.48 17.44
C GLU A 257 31.14 36.92 18.12
N TYR A 258 30.29 37.78 18.65
CA TYR A 258 29.04 37.36 19.31
C TYR A 258 28.01 36.83 18.33
N MET A 259 27.96 37.36 17.12
CA MET A 259 27.14 36.84 16.04
C MET A 259 27.59 35.45 15.60
N GLU A 260 28.90 35.21 15.46
CA GLU A 260 29.47 33.91 15.10
C GLU A 260 29.10 32.85 16.16
N VAL A 261 29.26 33.20 17.47
CA VAL A 261 28.88 32.33 18.58
C VAL A 261 27.37 32.03 18.58
N ALA A 262 26.53 33.06 18.41
CA ALA A 262 25.08 32.89 18.41
C ALA A 262 24.56 32.09 17.20
N VAL A 263 25.13 32.29 16.01
CA VAL A 263 24.79 31.54 14.78
C VAL A 263 25.20 30.07 14.91
N ALA A 264 26.41 29.80 15.44
CA ALA A 264 26.91 28.46 15.67
C ALA A 264 26.07 27.69 16.71
N ASP A 265 25.69 28.33 17.80
CA ASP A 265 24.79 27.76 18.80
C ASP A 265 23.38 27.52 18.23
N GLY A 266 22.83 28.51 17.52
CA GLY A 266 21.55 28.38 16.83
C GLY A 266 21.50 27.21 15.83
N TYR A 267 22.58 27.03 15.08
CA TYR A 267 22.73 25.88 14.21
C TYR A 267 22.76 24.58 15.01
N LYS A 268 23.74 24.43 15.89
CA LYS A 268 24.05 23.16 16.58
C LYS A 268 22.91 22.69 17.49
N ARG A 269 22.32 23.61 18.25
CA ARG A 269 21.35 23.31 19.31
C ARG A 269 19.90 23.28 18.78
N LEU A 270 19.56 24.11 17.81
CA LEU A 270 18.17 24.31 17.38
C LEU A 270 17.93 23.87 15.95
N LEU A 271 18.69 24.40 14.99
CA LEU A 271 18.39 24.24 13.58
C LEU A 271 18.77 22.85 13.05
N ALA A 272 19.98 22.35 13.36
CA ALA A 272 20.43 21.05 12.90
C ALA A 272 19.54 19.90 13.39
N PRO A 273 19.18 19.80 14.68
CA PRO A 273 18.27 18.77 15.16
C PRO A 273 16.87 18.88 14.54
N SER A 274 16.38 20.11 14.31
CA SER A 274 15.08 20.34 13.66
C SER A 274 15.07 19.85 12.21
N ILE A 275 16.09 20.19 11.43
CA ILE A 275 16.20 19.78 10.01
C ILE A 275 16.57 18.30 9.89
N GLU A 276 17.34 17.73 10.81
CA GLU A 276 17.59 16.28 10.88
C GLU A 276 16.27 15.51 11.03
N ASN A 277 15.43 15.90 12.01
CA ASN A 277 14.12 15.28 12.23
C ASN A 277 13.20 15.44 11.01
N GLU A 278 13.18 16.61 10.38
CA GLU A 278 12.44 16.85 9.13
C GLU A 278 12.95 15.94 8.00
N THR A 279 14.25 15.85 7.81
CA THR A 279 14.90 15.01 6.80
C THR A 279 14.59 13.54 7.04
N ARG A 280 14.63 13.10 8.31
CA ARG A 280 14.27 11.75 8.73
C ARG A 280 12.79 11.44 8.42
N GLY A 281 11.89 12.37 8.76
CA GLY A 281 10.46 12.24 8.47
C GLY A 281 10.17 12.11 6.98
N ASN A 282 10.79 12.99 6.16
CA ASN A 282 10.65 12.97 4.70
C ASN A 282 11.21 11.68 4.08
N ALA A 283 12.36 11.20 4.56
CA ALA A 283 12.94 9.94 4.10
C ALA A 283 12.05 8.74 4.47
N LYS A 284 11.50 8.71 5.70
CA LYS A 284 10.55 7.69 6.15
C LYS A 284 9.28 7.70 5.28
N GLN A 285 8.70 8.87 5.05
CA GLN A 285 7.50 8.99 4.22
C GLN A 285 7.74 8.45 2.80
N ARG A 286 8.86 8.83 2.15
CA ARG A 286 9.22 8.30 0.84
C ARG A 286 9.35 6.78 0.85
N ALA A 287 10.01 6.23 1.88
CA ALA A 287 10.18 4.79 2.02
C ALA A 287 8.86 4.05 2.25
N ASP A 288 7.96 4.64 3.05
CA ASP A 288 6.62 4.11 3.27
C ASP A 288 5.79 4.08 1.98
N ASP A 289 5.76 5.20 1.26
CA ASP A 289 4.97 5.34 0.03
C ASP A 289 5.42 4.33 -1.04
N GLU A 290 6.75 4.13 -1.18
CA GLU A 290 7.33 3.12 -2.09
C GLU A 290 6.98 1.69 -1.64
N ALA A 291 7.16 1.36 -0.36
CA ALA A 291 6.86 0.03 0.16
C ALA A 291 5.35 -0.28 0.09
N ILE A 292 4.49 0.66 0.45
CA ILE A 292 3.02 0.52 0.38
C ILE A 292 2.58 0.30 -1.08
N SER A 293 3.22 0.95 -2.05
CA SER A 293 2.92 0.73 -3.46
C SER A 293 3.22 -0.71 -3.90
N VAL A 294 4.37 -1.25 -3.46
CA VAL A 294 4.72 -2.67 -3.71
C VAL A 294 3.74 -3.61 -3.02
N PHE A 295 3.38 -3.36 -1.76
CA PHE A 295 2.41 -4.18 -1.02
C PHE A 295 1.03 -4.16 -1.66
N ALA A 296 0.59 -3.00 -2.15
CA ALA A 296 -0.67 -2.85 -2.88
C ALA A 296 -0.68 -3.70 -4.16
N GLU A 297 0.43 -3.71 -4.90
CA GLU A 297 0.54 -4.54 -6.11
C GLU A 297 0.59 -6.03 -5.79
N ASN A 298 1.32 -6.43 -4.74
CA ASN A 298 1.33 -7.82 -4.27
C ASN A 298 -0.08 -8.29 -3.86
N LEU A 299 -0.83 -7.46 -3.11
CA LEU A 299 -2.22 -7.77 -2.75
C LEU A 299 -3.08 -7.91 -4.00
N ARG A 300 -2.95 -6.99 -4.97
CA ARG A 300 -3.69 -7.06 -6.25
C ARG A 300 -3.44 -8.39 -6.95
N GLN A 301 -2.20 -8.83 -7.02
CA GLN A 301 -1.84 -10.10 -7.68
C GLN A 301 -2.40 -11.30 -6.92
N LEU A 302 -2.38 -11.29 -5.58
CA LEU A 302 -3.01 -12.34 -4.76
C LEU A 302 -4.53 -12.42 -5.00
N LEU A 303 -5.22 -11.30 -4.96
CA LEU A 303 -6.67 -11.22 -5.17
C LEU A 303 -7.07 -11.62 -6.60
N MET A 304 -6.23 -11.28 -7.57
CA MET A 304 -6.44 -11.60 -8.99
C MET A 304 -5.81 -12.93 -9.42
N SER A 305 -5.35 -13.75 -8.46
CA SER A 305 -4.82 -15.08 -8.75
C SER A 305 -5.87 -15.97 -9.44
N SER A 306 -5.39 -16.90 -10.24
CA SER A 306 -6.20 -17.79 -11.07
C SER A 306 -7.08 -18.71 -10.21
N PRO A 307 -8.41 -18.64 -10.31
CA PRO A 307 -9.29 -19.56 -9.60
C PRO A 307 -9.31 -20.94 -10.25
N LEU A 308 -9.47 -21.99 -9.44
CA LEU A 308 -9.74 -23.33 -9.94
C LEU A 308 -11.18 -23.45 -10.49
N GLY A 309 -12.09 -22.65 -9.94
CA GLY A 309 -13.51 -22.72 -10.24
C GLY A 309 -14.25 -23.80 -9.44
N GLN A 310 -15.45 -24.14 -9.90
CA GLN A 310 -16.37 -25.04 -9.20
C GLN A 310 -15.93 -26.51 -9.30
N LYS A 311 -14.96 -26.91 -8.48
CA LYS A 311 -14.48 -28.29 -8.35
C LYS A 311 -14.56 -28.78 -6.92
N ARG A 312 -14.65 -30.10 -6.74
CA ARG A 312 -14.60 -30.75 -5.42
C ARG A 312 -13.15 -30.82 -4.97
N VAL A 313 -12.87 -30.21 -3.83
CA VAL A 313 -11.51 -30.00 -3.33
C VAL A 313 -11.31 -30.73 -1.99
N LEU A 314 -10.20 -31.43 -1.86
CA LEU A 314 -9.70 -31.91 -0.58
C LEU A 314 -8.59 -30.95 -0.13
N ALA A 315 -8.87 -30.15 0.92
CA ALA A 315 -7.89 -29.22 1.43
C ALA A 315 -7.18 -29.76 2.66
N ILE A 316 -5.88 -29.47 2.75
CA ILE A 316 -5.02 -29.90 3.86
C ILE A 316 -4.33 -28.67 4.43
N ASP A 317 -4.52 -28.45 5.74
CA ASP A 317 -3.73 -27.52 6.55
C ASP A 317 -2.63 -28.35 7.23
N PRO A 318 -1.36 -28.23 6.75
CA PRO A 318 -0.25 -29.06 7.19
C PRO A 318 0.17 -28.79 8.64
N GLY A 319 0.69 -29.80 9.34
CA GLY A 319 1.22 -29.63 10.68
C GLY A 319 1.91 -30.87 11.23
N PHE A 320 3.09 -30.68 11.83
CA PHE A 320 3.86 -31.77 12.40
C PHE A 320 3.25 -32.31 13.71
N ARG A 321 3.11 -31.46 14.74
CA ARG A 321 2.71 -31.90 16.10
C ARG A 321 1.23 -32.18 16.20
N THR A 322 0.40 -31.34 15.66
CA THR A 322 -1.07 -31.38 15.76
C THR A 322 -1.72 -32.23 14.68
N GLY A 323 -0.92 -32.80 13.77
CA GLY A 323 -1.38 -33.49 12.57
C GLY A 323 -1.87 -32.53 11.48
N CYS A 324 -2.04 -33.06 10.28
CA CYS A 324 -2.58 -32.34 9.14
C CYS A 324 -4.12 -32.36 9.19
N LYS A 325 -4.76 -31.19 9.17
CA LYS A 325 -6.22 -31.07 9.14
C LYS A 325 -6.68 -31.21 7.71
N VAL A 326 -7.59 -32.13 7.49
CA VAL A 326 -8.11 -32.50 6.16
C VAL A 326 -9.58 -32.14 6.11
N VAL A 327 -9.99 -31.39 5.08
CA VAL A 327 -11.40 -31.06 4.85
C VAL A 327 -11.77 -31.40 3.41
N VAL A 328 -12.99 -31.87 3.23
CA VAL A 328 -13.60 -32.13 1.93
C VAL A 328 -14.59 -31.01 1.65
N LEU A 329 -14.40 -30.33 0.52
CA LEU A 329 -15.29 -29.26 0.06
C LEU A 329 -16.01 -29.73 -1.22
N ASP A 330 -17.31 -29.41 -1.29
CA ASP A 330 -18.07 -29.55 -2.53
C ASP A 330 -17.68 -28.50 -3.58
N SER A 331 -18.30 -28.53 -4.77
CA SER A 331 -18.03 -27.60 -5.86
C SER A 331 -18.40 -26.14 -5.57
N GLN A 332 -19.21 -25.89 -4.54
CA GLN A 332 -19.54 -24.55 -4.05
C GLN A 332 -18.65 -24.11 -2.87
N GLY A 333 -17.72 -24.94 -2.41
CA GLY A 333 -16.86 -24.65 -1.28
C GLY A 333 -17.52 -24.86 0.09
N ASN A 334 -18.63 -25.63 0.16
CA ASN A 334 -19.25 -26.00 1.43
C ASN A 334 -18.49 -27.18 2.06
N LEU A 335 -18.35 -27.15 3.38
CA LEU A 335 -17.72 -28.23 4.13
C LEU A 335 -18.62 -29.47 4.15
N VAL A 336 -18.12 -30.58 3.60
CA VAL A 336 -18.81 -31.88 3.56
C VAL A 336 -18.34 -32.78 4.69
N ARG A 337 -17.03 -32.83 4.91
CA ARG A 337 -16.39 -33.70 5.92
C ARG A 337 -15.06 -33.14 6.34
N HIS A 338 -14.65 -33.42 7.56
CA HIS A 338 -13.30 -33.14 8.05
C HIS A 338 -12.70 -34.34 8.83
N THR A 339 -11.38 -34.40 8.90
CA THR A 339 -10.60 -35.35 9.68
C THR A 339 -9.19 -34.84 9.93
N VAL A 340 -8.41 -35.58 10.72
CA VAL A 340 -7.00 -35.31 10.97
C VAL A 340 -6.18 -36.53 10.59
N ILE A 341 -5.04 -36.33 9.95
CA ILE A 341 -4.09 -37.36 9.56
C ILE A 341 -2.70 -37.01 10.12
N TYR A 342 -1.87 -38.04 10.32
CA TYR A 342 -0.53 -37.90 10.92
C TYR A 342 0.58 -38.53 10.06
N PRO A 343 0.79 -38.05 8.82
CA PRO A 343 1.78 -38.64 7.91
C PRO A 343 3.23 -38.32 8.29
N HIS A 344 3.45 -37.37 9.21
CA HIS A 344 4.76 -36.86 9.60
C HIS A 344 5.15 -37.20 11.03
N PRO A 345 6.47 -37.14 11.38
CA PRO A 345 6.90 -37.25 12.77
C PRO A 345 6.21 -36.20 13.68
N PRO A 346 5.96 -36.51 14.96
CA PRO A 346 6.42 -37.71 15.71
C PRO A 346 5.58 -38.96 15.48
N GLN A 347 4.30 -38.86 15.07
CA GLN A 347 3.41 -40.01 14.90
C GLN A 347 3.77 -40.87 13.69
N ASN A 348 4.06 -40.30 12.57
CA ASN A 348 4.51 -40.91 11.31
C ASN A 348 3.62 -42.09 10.84
N ASP A 349 2.28 -41.95 10.96
CA ASP A 349 1.30 -42.93 10.47
C ASP A 349 0.98 -42.71 9.01
N ARG A 350 1.94 -42.97 8.12
CA ARG A 350 1.79 -42.79 6.66
C ARG A 350 0.75 -43.76 6.08
N ASP A 351 0.69 -45.00 6.53
CA ASP A 351 -0.25 -46.00 5.98
C ASP A 351 -1.69 -45.67 6.37
N GLY A 352 -1.93 -45.26 7.62
CA GLY A 352 -3.25 -44.80 8.05
C GLY A 352 -3.69 -43.54 7.30
N ALA A 353 -2.81 -42.57 7.18
CA ALA A 353 -3.07 -41.34 6.39
C ALA A 353 -3.38 -41.68 4.93
N ALA A 354 -2.62 -42.55 4.29
CA ALA A 354 -2.82 -42.99 2.89
C ALA A 354 -4.21 -43.61 2.69
N ARG A 355 -4.62 -44.51 3.59
CA ARG A 355 -5.95 -45.15 3.53
C ARG A 355 -7.07 -44.12 3.67
N ILE A 356 -6.96 -43.18 4.59
CA ILE A 356 -7.95 -42.12 4.82
C ILE A 356 -8.06 -41.23 3.57
N ILE A 357 -6.95 -40.73 3.06
CA ILE A 357 -6.96 -39.84 1.86
C ILE A 357 -7.54 -40.58 0.65
N SER A 358 -7.11 -41.82 0.38
CA SER A 358 -7.60 -42.59 -0.76
C SER A 358 -9.10 -42.88 -0.67
N SER A 359 -9.63 -43.17 0.55
CA SER A 359 -11.08 -43.30 0.72
C SER A 359 -11.81 -42.00 0.47
N LEU A 360 -11.36 -40.88 1.04
CA LEU A 360 -11.99 -39.57 0.83
C LEU A 360 -12.02 -39.16 -0.66
N VAL A 361 -10.92 -39.40 -1.38
CA VAL A 361 -10.85 -39.09 -2.81
C VAL A 361 -11.87 -39.89 -3.61
N LYS A 362 -11.99 -41.20 -3.32
CA LYS A 362 -12.95 -42.08 -3.99
C LYS A 362 -14.40 -41.76 -3.62
N ASP A 363 -14.68 -41.65 -2.30
CA ASP A 363 -16.04 -41.50 -1.77
C ASP A 363 -16.67 -40.16 -2.16
N HIS A 364 -15.88 -39.11 -2.29
CA HIS A 364 -16.32 -37.77 -2.62
C HIS A 364 -15.93 -37.33 -4.05
N ALA A 365 -15.34 -38.22 -4.84
CA ALA A 365 -14.89 -37.94 -6.21
C ALA A 365 -14.08 -36.64 -6.30
N ILE A 366 -13.05 -36.51 -5.48
CA ILE A 366 -12.19 -35.32 -5.37
C ILE A 366 -11.46 -35.09 -6.70
N GLU A 367 -11.45 -33.83 -7.15
CA GLU A 367 -10.84 -33.43 -8.43
C GLU A 367 -9.51 -32.69 -8.20
N ALA A 368 -9.30 -32.08 -7.01
CA ALA A 368 -8.07 -31.36 -6.69
C ALA A 368 -7.75 -31.39 -5.20
N PHE A 369 -6.45 -31.32 -4.89
CA PHE A 369 -5.92 -31.07 -3.56
C PHE A 369 -5.49 -29.62 -3.43
N ALA A 370 -5.84 -28.99 -2.30
CA ALA A 370 -5.34 -27.68 -1.88
C ALA A 370 -4.48 -27.88 -0.63
N ILE A 371 -3.17 -27.74 -0.73
CA ILE A 371 -2.24 -27.95 0.36
C ILE A 371 -1.65 -26.61 0.78
N GLY A 372 -1.78 -26.22 2.06
CA GLY A 372 -1.17 -25.04 2.61
C GLY A 372 0.35 -25.05 2.44
N ASN A 373 0.94 -23.92 2.09
CA ASN A 373 2.38 -23.80 1.80
C ASN A 373 3.24 -23.42 3.03
N GLY A 374 2.68 -23.45 4.22
CA GLY A 374 3.40 -23.16 5.46
C GLY A 374 4.18 -24.36 5.99
N THR A 375 4.28 -24.42 7.33
CA THR A 375 5.03 -25.49 8.03
C THR A 375 4.53 -26.88 7.65
N ALA A 376 5.43 -27.79 7.28
CA ALA A 376 5.13 -29.13 6.77
C ALA A 376 4.37 -29.18 5.41
N GLY A 377 4.24 -28.07 4.71
CA GLY A 377 3.52 -28.00 3.43
C GLY A 377 4.18 -28.85 2.36
N ARG A 378 5.51 -28.75 2.20
CA ARG A 378 6.28 -29.51 1.23
C ARG A 378 6.22 -31.02 1.50
N GLU A 379 6.44 -31.42 2.71
CA GLU A 379 6.41 -32.84 3.12
C GLU A 379 5.00 -33.42 2.93
N THR A 380 3.96 -32.61 3.15
CA THR A 380 2.56 -33.04 2.92
C THR A 380 2.27 -33.17 1.42
N GLU A 381 2.78 -32.23 0.60
CA GLU A 381 2.68 -32.33 -0.87
C GLU A 381 3.36 -33.59 -1.40
N ASP A 382 4.60 -33.87 -0.96
CA ASP A 382 5.35 -35.08 -1.37
C ASP A 382 4.66 -36.36 -0.89
N PHE A 383 4.08 -36.35 0.31
CA PHE A 383 3.27 -37.46 0.80
C PHE A 383 2.07 -37.71 -0.12
N VAL A 384 1.28 -36.69 -0.45
CA VAL A 384 0.09 -36.81 -1.31
C VAL A 384 0.49 -37.26 -2.71
N ARG A 385 1.58 -36.72 -3.29
CA ARG A 385 2.11 -37.15 -4.59
C ARG A 385 2.51 -38.63 -4.59
N SER A 386 3.08 -39.13 -3.50
CA SER A 386 3.49 -40.54 -3.37
C SER A 386 2.32 -41.52 -3.41
N LEU A 387 1.08 -41.07 -3.20
CA LEU A 387 -0.12 -41.90 -3.26
C LEU A 387 -0.57 -42.20 -4.70
N GLY A 388 -0.03 -41.50 -5.72
CA GLY A 388 -0.35 -41.74 -7.13
C GLY A 388 -1.82 -41.52 -7.50
N LEU A 389 -2.53 -40.65 -6.80
CA LEU A 389 -3.94 -40.34 -7.04
C LEU A 389 -4.10 -39.45 -8.29
N SER A 390 -5.25 -39.55 -8.98
CA SER A 390 -5.51 -38.82 -10.23
C SER A 390 -5.91 -37.37 -10.07
N ALA A 391 -6.15 -36.90 -8.84
CA ALA A 391 -6.53 -35.50 -8.58
C ALA A 391 -5.32 -34.57 -8.68
N ASP A 392 -5.52 -33.39 -9.22
CA ASP A 392 -4.49 -32.34 -9.36
C ASP A 392 -4.06 -31.82 -7.97
N ILE A 393 -2.77 -31.54 -7.79
CA ILE A 393 -2.24 -31.05 -6.52
C ILE A 393 -1.77 -29.60 -6.67
N PHE A 394 -2.28 -28.72 -5.79
CA PHE A 394 -1.97 -27.31 -5.75
C PHE A 394 -1.42 -26.91 -4.38
N SER A 395 -0.29 -26.20 -4.38
CA SER A 395 0.21 -25.48 -3.23
C SER A 395 -0.53 -24.15 -3.09
N VAL A 396 -1.09 -23.85 -1.94
CA VAL A 396 -1.94 -22.68 -1.68
C VAL A 396 -1.33 -21.82 -0.59
N ASN A 397 -1.23 -20.52 -0.86
CA ASN A 397 -0.79 -19.54 0.15
C ASN A 397 -1.78 -19.50 1.32
N GLU A 398 -1.29 -19.78 2.54
CA GLU A 398 -2.09 -19.83 3.77
C GLU A 398 -2.02 -18.56 4.62
N ASP A 399 -1.28 -17.52 4.18
CA ASP A 399 -1.14 -16.26 4.93
C ASP A 399 -2.51 -15.68 5.32
N GLY A 400 -2.68 -15.35 6.60
CA GLY A 400 -3.93 -14.84 7.14
C GLY A 400 -5.05 -15.88 7.30
N ALA A 401 -4.87 -17.17 6.97
CA ALA A 401 -5.89 -18.20 7.21
C ALA A 401 -6.18 -18.37 8.71
N SER A 402 -5.17 -18.24 9.56
CA SER A 402 -5.33 -18.22 11.02
C SER A 402 -6.13 -17.01 11.52
N VAL A 403 -5.96 -15.84 10.90
CA VAL A 403 -6.75 -14.63 11.21
C VAL A 403 -8.21 -14.83 10.81
N TYR A 404 -8.47 -15.36 9.60
CA TYR A 404 -9.81 -15.71 9.18
C TYR A 404 -10.46 -16.69 10.17
N SER A 405 -9.79 -17.79 10.51
CA SER A 405 -10.35 -18.85 11.34
C SER A 405 -10.82 -18.38 12.73
N ALA A 406 -10.16 -17.36 13.28
CA ALA A 406 -10.51 -16.72 14.54
C ALA A 406 -11.54 -15.58 14.41
N SER A 407 -11.87 -15.16 13.19
CA SER A 407 -12.72 -14.00 12.90
C SER A 407 -14.21 -14.24 13.24
N PRO A 408 -15.00 -13.18 13.46
CA PRO A 408 -16.45 -13.29 13.57
C PRO A 408 -17.10 -13.92 12.33
N VAL A 409 -16.61 -13.61 11.14
CA VAL A 409 -17.10 -14.15 9.86
C VAL A 409 -16.98 -15.67 9.82
N ALA A 410 -15.82 -16.19 10.20
CA ALA A 410 -15.60 -17.65 10.24
C ALA A 410 -16.47 -18.35 11.28
N ARG A 411 -16.76 -17.68 12.41
CA ARG A 411 -17.68 -18.20 13.45
C ARG A 411 -19.13 -18.22 12.96
N GLU A 412 -19.55 -17.23 12.19
CA GLU A 412 -20.88 -17.20 11.58
C GLU A 412 -21.02 -18.28 10.49
N GLU A 413 -19.99 -18.47 9.65
CA GLU A 413 -20.02 -19.48 8.60
C GLU A 413 -19.96 -20.93 9.15
N PHE A 414 -19.20 -21.14 10.22
CA PHE A 414 -18.93 -22.47 10.83
C PHE A 414 -19.04 -22.41 12.35
N PRO A 415 -20.25 -22.24 12.91
CA PRO A 415 -20.43 -22.06 14.35
C PRO A 415 -20.01 -23.29 15.18
N ASN A 416 -20.12 -24.49 14.60
CA ASN A 416 -19.85 -25.76 15.27
C ASN A 416 -18.43 -26.31 15.03
N GLU A 417 -17.63 -25.66 14.18
CA GLU A 417 -16.27 -26.09 13.83
C GLU A 417 -15.21 -25.37 14.63
N ASP A 418 -14.10 -26.04 14.91
CA ASP A 418 -12.98 -25.40 15.58
C ASP A 418 -12.14 -24.52 14.63
N VAL A 419 -11.22 -23.73 15.20
CA VAL A 419 -10.38 -22.79 14.42
C VAL A 419 -9.50 -23.49 13.38
N THR A 420 -9.08 -24.74 13.63
CA THR A 420 -8.19 -25.46 12.71
C THR A 420 -8.95 -25.97 11.49
N VAL A 421 -10.17 -26.43 11.67
CA VAL A 421 -11.06 -26.82 10.57
C VAL A 421 -11.41 -25.61 9.70
N ARG A 422 -11.75 -24.48 10.33
CA ARG A 422 -12.02 -23.22 9.59
C ARG A 422 -10.81 -22.77 8.78
N GLY A 423 -9.59 -22.92 9.30
CA GLY A 423 -8.34 -22.64 8.60
C GLY A 423 -8.19 -23.50 7.34
N ALA A 424 -8.36 -24.80 7.46
CA ALA A 424 -8.28 -25.74 6.34
C ALA A 424 -9.36 -25.47 5.28
N VAL A 425 -10.59 -25.11 5.69
CA VAL A 425 -11.65 -24.68 4.76
C VAL A 425 -11.22 -23.46 3.98
N SER A 426 -10.63 -22.45 4.64
CA SER A 426 -10.14 -21.25 3.97
C SER A 426 -9.07 -21.58 2.92
N ILE A 427 -8.12 -22.46 3.21
CA ILE A 427 -7.11 -22.94 2.25
C ILE A 427 -7.79 -23.52 1.00
N GLY A 428 -8.77 -24.40 1.18
CA GLY A 428 -9.49 -24.98 0.05
C GLY A 428 -10.29 -23.97 -0.77
N ARG A 429 -10.98 -23.05 -0.11
CA ARG A 429 -11.76 -21.99 -0.76
C ARG A 429 -10.89 -20.98 -1.53
N ARG A 430 -9.66 -20.72 -1.04
CA ARG A 430 -8.69 -19.89 -1.79
C ARG A 430 -8.29 -20.50 -3.11
N LEU A 431 -8.24 -21.83 -3.22
CA LEU A 431 -8.01 -22.48 -4.49
C LEU A 431 -9.23 -22.37 -5.40
N ILE A 432 -10.44 -22.53 -4.87
CA ILE A 432 -11.70 -22.41 -5.63
C ILE A 432 -11.86 -21.01 -6.18
N ASP A 433 -11.77 -19.98 -5.31
CA ASP A 433 -11.77 -18.55 -5.70
C ASP A 433 -11.02 -17.69 -4.69
N PRO A 434 -9.76 -17.30 -4.99
CA PRO A 434 -8.93 -16.48 -4.11
C PRO A 434 -9.59 -15.16 -3.69
N LEU A 435 -10.21 -14.46 -4.65
CA LEU A 435 -10.84 -13.15 -4.39
C LEU A 435 -11.96 -13.28 -3.36
N SER A 436 -12.90 -14.20 -3.60
CA SER A 436 -14.07 -14.40 -2.73
C SER A 436 -13.71 -14.79 -1.30
N GLU A 437 -12.59 -15.48 -1.11
CA GLU A 437 -12.14 -15.87 0.22
C GLU A 437 -11.27 -14.79 0.89
N LEU A 438 -10.32 -14.20 0.17
CA LEU A 438 -9.38 -13.23 0.75
C LEU A 438 -10.06 -11.91 1.18
N VAL A 439 -11.16 -11.51 0.55
CA VAL A 439 -11.92 -10.32 0.97
C VAL A 439 -12.58 -10.46 2.35
N LYS A 440 -12.64 -11.67 2.93
CA LYS A 440 -13.13 -11.92 4.29
C LYS A 440 -12.10 -11.56 5.36
N ILE A 441 -10.85 -11.36 4.98
CA ILE A 441 -9.72 -11.07 5.86
C ILE A 441 -9.42 -9.58 5.76
N GLU A 442 -9.10 -8.95 6.88
CA GLU A 442 -8.58 -7.58 6.82
C GLU A 442 -7.29 -7.55 5.98
N PRO A 443 -7.21 -6.69 4.94
CA PRO A 443 -6.10 -6.72 3.99
C PRO A 443 -4.71 -6.62 4.62
N ARG A 444 -4.57 -5.88 5.73
CA ARG A 444 -3.31 -5.79 6.50
C ARG A 444 -2.88 -7.09 7.17
N SER A 445 -3.78 -8.07 7.28
CA SER A 445 -3.48 -9.39 7.85
C SER A 445 -3.04 -10.40 6.81
N ILE A 446 -3.06 -10.03 5.53
CA ILE A 446 -2.51 -10.82 4.42
C ILE A 446 -1.03 -10.49 4.30
N GLY A 447 -0.15 -11.48 4.20
CA GLY A 447 1.27 -11.30 4.00
C GLY A 447 1.59 -10.76 2.61
N VAL A 448 1.86 -9.46 2.49
CA VAL A 448 2.13 -8.79 1.21
C VAL A 448 3.54 -8.20 1.12
N GLY A 449 4.33 -8.29 2.19
CA GLY A 449 5.72 -7.86 2.16
C GLY A 449 6.43 -7.80 3.52
N GLN A 450 7.75 -7.83 3.47
CA GLN A 450 8.62 -8.03 4.65
C GLN A 450 8.50 -6.93 5.72
N TYR A 451 8.32 -5.67 5.34
CA TYR A 451 8.26 -4.53 6.28
C TYR A 451 6.84 -3.96 6.43
N GLN A 452 5.83 -4.75 6.15
CA GLN A 452 4.42 -4.35 6.19
C GLN A 452 4.02 -3.71 7.54
N HIS A 453 4.56 -4.18 8.66
CA HIS A 453 4.27 -3.64 9.98
C HIS A 453 5.13 -2.44 10.37
N SER A 454 6.11 -2.06 9.55
CA SER A 454 7.05 -0.95 9.81
C SER A 454 6.70 0.34 9.08
N VAL A 455 5.74 0.29 8.15
CA VAL A 455 5.23 1.46 7.42
C VAL A 455 4.06 2.13 8.14
N ASP A 456 3.64 3.31 7.69
CA ASP A 456 2.44 3.98 8.18
C ASP A 456 1.20 3.08 8.01
N GLN A 457 0.61 2.63 9.13
CA GLN A 457 -0.50 1.68 9.15
C GLN A 457 -1.82 2.29 8.65
N GLY A 458 -2.00 3.60 8.78
CA GLY A 458 -3.18 4.31 8.27
C GLY A 458 -3.18 4.35 6.75
N LYS A 459 -2.07 4.82 6.16
CA LYS A 459 -1.86 4.85 4.72
C LYS A 459 -1.88 3.44 4.11
N LEU A 460 -1.24 2.47 4.76
CA LEU A 460 -1.26 1.08 4.31
C LEU A 460 -2.70 0.57 4.21
N LYS A 461 -3.49 0.73 5.27
CA LYS A 461 -4.88 0.29 5.29
C LYS A 461 -5.68 0.92 4.16
N GLU A 462 -5.62 2.24 4.03
CA GLU A 462 -6.36 2.97 2.99
C GLU A 462 -5.98 2.47 1.58
N ARG A 463 -4.69 2.30 1.32
CA ARG A 463 -4.21 1.83 0.02
C ARG A 463 -4.63 0.40 -0.30
N LEU A 464 -4.58 -0.50 0.68
CA LEU A 464 -5.00 -1.90 0.51
C LEU A 464 -6.52 -2.00 0.33
N ASP A 465 -7.33 -1.22 1.04
CA ASP A 465 -8.79 -1.18 0.89
C ASP A 465 -9.17 -0.73 -0.55
N VAL A 466 -8.49 0.27 -1.11
CA VAL A 466 -8.67 0.69 -2.51
C VAL A 466 -8.35 -0.44 -3.49
N VAL A 467 -7.31 -1.23 -3.23
CA VAL A 467 -6.95 -2.39 -4.08
C VAL A 467 -8.04 -3.45 -4.04
N VAL A 468 -8.58 -3.77 -2.87
CA VAL A 468 -9.68 -4.75 -2.74
C VAL A 468 -10.90 -4.27 -3.52
N GLU A 469 -11.32 -3.01 -3.33
CA GLU A 469 -12.44 -2.42 -4.07
C GLU A 469 -12.23 -2.49 -5.59
N SER A 470 -11.04 -2.10 -6.07
CA SER A 470 -10.69 -2.16 -7.48
C SER A 470 -10.76 -3.59 -8.03
N CYS A 471 -10.20 -4.59 -7.34
CA CYS A 471 -10.21 -5.98 -7.79
C CYS A 471 -11.63 -6.55 -7.86
N VAL A 472 -12.46 -6.34 -6.83
CA VAL A 472 -13.85 -6.83 -6.78
C VAL A 472 -14.67 -6.22 -7.92
N ASN A 473 -14.57 -4.91 -8.14
CA ASN A 473 -15.32 -4.23 -9.22
C ASN A 473 -14.79 -4.60 -10.61
N LYS A 474 -13.49 -4.88 -10.75
CA LYS A 474 -12.91 -5.34 -12.02
C LYS A 474 -13.41 -6.72 -12.43
N VAL A 475 -13.50 -7.67 -11.52
CA VAL A 475 -14.02 -9.03 -11.77
C VAL A 475 -15.54 -8.98 -11.95
N GLY A 476 -16.24 -8.22 -11.13
CA GLY A 476 -17.70 -8.20 -11.04
C GLY A 476 -18.22 -9.40 -10.26
N VAL A 477 -19.44 -9.30 -9.76
CA VAL A 477 -19.95 -10.23 -8.75
C VAL A 477 -21.36 -10.70 -9.10
N ASN A 478 -21.61 -12.00 -9.05
CA ASN A 478 -22.97 -12.54 -9.18
C ASN A 478 -23.75 -12.29 -7.88
N VAL A 479 -24.78 -11.46 -7.94
CA VAL A 479 -25.58 -11.04 -6.76
C VAL A 479 -26.29 -12.21 -6.08
N ASN A 480 -26.61 -13.27 -6.83
CA ASN A 480 -27.32 -14.42 -6.30
C ASN A 480 -26.44 -15.39 -5.50
N THR A 481 -25.12 -15.38 -5.73
CA THR A 481 -24.18 -16.27 -5.03
C THR A 481 -23.20 -15.51 -4.09
N ALA A 482 -23.10 -14.20 -4.25
CA ALA A 482 -22.15 -13.37 -3.52
C ALA A 482 -22.38 -13.38 -2.00
N THR A 483 -21.29 -13.40 -1.25
CA THR A 483 -21.32 -13.20 0.21
C THR A 483 -21.48 -11.73 0.57
N LYS A 484 -21.93 -11.44 1.79
CA LYS A 484 -22.00 -10.06 2.33
C LYS A 484 -20.66 -9.36 2.21
N GLN A 485 -19.57 -10.09 2.48
CA GLN A 485 -18.21 -9.55 2.51
C GLN A 485 -17.80 -9.02 1.14
N ILE A 486 -17.97 -9.80 0.07
CA ILE A 486 -17.61 -9.34 -1.27
C ILE A 486 -18.52 -8.23 -1.77
N LEU A 487 -19.83 -8.29 -1.46
CA LEU A 487 -20.78 -7.23 -1.81
C LEU A 487 -20.44 -5.89 -1.16
N THR A 488 -19.84 -5.90 0.03
CA THR A 488 -19.44 -4.67 0.75
C THR A 488 -18.42 -3.84 -0.05
N HIS A 489 -17.63 -4.49 -0.91
CA HIS A 489 -16.61 -3.85 -1.75
C HIS A 489 -17.12 -3.47 -3.15
N ILE A 490 -18.38 -3.72 -3.45
CA ILE A 490 -19.00 -3.23 -4.68
C ILE A 490 -19.24 -1.73 -4.57
N SER A 491 -18.88 -1.02 -5.63
CA SER A 491 -19.09 0.43 -5.76
C SER A 491 -20.51 0.83 -5.34
N GLY A 492 -20.62 1.76 -4.40
CA GLY A 492 -21.88 2.32 -3.92
C GLY A 492 -22.67 1.47 -2.91
N LEU A 493 -22.21 0.25 -2.54
CA LEU A 493 -22.98 -0.60 -1.63
C LEU A 493 -22.62 -0.40 -0.15
N GLY A 494 -21.44 -0.72 0.28
CA GLY A 494 -21.08 -0.73 1.70
C GLY A 494 -21.78 -1.81 2.54
N PRO A 495 -21.42 -1.96 3.84
CA PRO A 495 -21.82 -3.11 4.67
C PRO A 495 -23.32 -3.27 4.87
N VAL A 496 -24.05 -2.16 5.04
CA VAL A 496 -25.50 -2.16 5.32
C VAL A 496 -26.30 -2.62 4.10
N LEU A 497 -25.96 -2.10 2.92
CA LEU A 497 -26.64 -2.49 1.68
C LEU A 497 -26.29 -3.91 1.26
N ALA A 498 -25.02 -4.33 1.44
CA ALA A 498 -24.60 -5.71 1.22
C ALA A 498 -25.41 -6.71 2.08
N GLU A 499 -25.60 -6.41 3.36
CA GLU A 499 -26.44 -7.22 4.25
C GLU A 499 -27.91 -7.25 3.82
N ASN A 500 -28.46 -6.10 3.42
CA ASN A 500 -29.84 -6.01 2.97
C ASN A 500 -30.08 -6.81 1.68
N ILE A 501 -29.11 -6.82 0.75
CA ILE A 501 -29.18 -7.66 -0.47
C ILE A 501 -29.23 -9.15 -0.10
N VAL A 502 -28.35 -9.61 0.81
CA VAL A 502 -28.32 -11.00 1.25
C VAL A 502 -29.63 -11.39 1.94
N LYS A 503 -30.16 -10.54 2.83
CA LYS A 503 -31.45 -10.76 3.51
C LYS A 503 -32.62 -10.78 2.53
N TYR A 504 -32.61 -9.87 1.56
CA TYR A 504 -33.69 -9.78 0.56
C TYR A 504 -33.76 -11.04 -0.28
N ARG A 505 -32.63 -11.53 -0.82
CA ARG A 505 -32.63 -12.76 -1.63
C ARG A 505 -32.98 -14.01 -0.79
N ALA A 506 -32.60 -14.06 0.49
CA ALA A 506 -32.99 -15.15 1.38
C ALA A 506 -34.48 -15.21 1.62
N ALA A 507 -35.16 -14.07 1.63
CA ALA A 507 -36.61 -13.96 1.87
C ALA A 507 -37.45 -14.09 0.58
N ASN A 508 -36.94 -13.64 -0.57
CA ASN A 508 -37.71 -13.49 -1.81
C ASN A 508 -37.23 -14.41 -2.96
N GLY A 509 -36.11 -15.14 -2.75
CA GLY A 509 -35.46 -15.93 -3.81
C GLY A 509 -34.47 -15.12 -4.62
N ASP A 510 -33.91 -15.75 -5.65
CA ASP A 510 -32.89 -15.17 -6.52
C ASP A 510 -33.44 -13.98 -7.32
N PHE A 511 -32.60 -12.95 -7.48
CA PHE A 511 -32.86 -11.84 -8.37
C PHE A 511 -32.95 -12.35 -9.83
N ARG A 512 -34.00 -11.95 -10.51
CA ARG A 512 -34.23 -12.26 -11.93
C ARG A 512 -33.70 -11.15 -12.84
N THR A 513 -33.66 -9.92 -12.35
CA THR A 513 -33.16 -8.75 -13.05
C THR A 513 -32.36 -7.84 -12.14
N ARG A 514 -31.40 -7.08 -12.70
CA ARG A 514 -30.70 -6.02 -11.96
C ARG A 514 -31.65 -4.97 -11.40
N LYS A 515 -32.76 -4.68 -12.09
CA LYS A 515 -33.74 -3.69 -11.69
C LYS A 515 -34.41 -4.05 -10.36
N GLU A 516 -34.55 -5.32 -10.03
CA GLU A 516 -35.10 -5.79 -8.76
C GLU A 516 -34.25 -5.39 -7.54
N LEU A 517 -32.98 -5.03 -7.72
CA LEU A 517 -32.15 -4.46 -6.66
C LEU A 517 -32.76 -3.19 -6.04
N LEU A 518 -33.56 -2.43 -6.80
CA LEU A 518 -34.28 -1.26 -6.29
C LEU A 518 -35.37 -1.61 -5.25
N ASN A 519 -35.75 -2.88 -5.15
CA ASN A 519 -36.67 -3.36 -4.12
C ASN A 519 -35.96 -3.67 -2.79
N VAL A 520 -34.65 -3.68 -2.78
CA VAL A 520 -33.86 -3.92 -1.56
C VAL A 520 -33.97 -2.71 -0.63
N PRO A 521 -34.29 -2.89 0.66
CA PRO A 521 -34.40 -1.79 1.61
C PRO A 521 -33.14 -0.90 1.65
N ARG A 522 -33.33 0.41 1.58
CA ARG A 522 -32.29 1.46 1.56
C ARG A 522 -31.42 1.52 0.31
N LEU A 523 -31.62 0.66 -0.68
CA LEU A 523 -30.90 0.73 -1.95
C LEU A 523 -31.64 1.69 -2.88
N GLY A 524 -31.26 2.97 -2.83
CA GLY A 524 -31.86 4.02 -3.67
C GLY A 524 -31.19 4.11 -5.06
N ASN A 525 -31.74 4.97 -5.90
CA ASN A 525 -31.28 5.15 -7.30
C ASN A 525 -29.77 5.42 -7.42
N LYS A 526 -29.21 6.22 -6.52
CA LYS A 526 -27.76 6.56 -6.55
C LYS A 526 -26.88 5.35 -6.26
N ALA A 527 -27.24 4.53 -5.26
CA ALA A 527 -26.51 3.30 -4.97
C ALA A 527 -26.67 2.28 -6.11
N PHE A 528 -27.87 2.17 -6.68
CA PHE A 528 -28.13 1.34 -7.84
C PHE A 528 -27.29 1.76 -9.05
N GLU A 529 -27.27 3.05 -9.38
CA GLU A 529 -26.45 3.58 -10.48
C GLU A 529 -24.98 3.19 -10.33
N GLN A 530 -24.39 3.31 -9.14
CA GLN A 530 -23.01 2.98 -8.92
C GLN A 530 -22.72 1.47 -8.91
N ALA A 531 -23.64 0.65 -8.40
CA ALA A 531 -23.42 -0.78 -8.21
C ALA A 531 -23.83 -1.64 -9.43
N ALA A 532 -24.84 -1.24 -10.18
CA ALA A 532 -25.49 -2.09 -11.17
C ALA A 532 -24.55 -2.63 -12.26
N GLY A 533 -23.57 -1.83 -12.69
CA GLY A 533 -22.61 -2.26 -13.71
C GLY A 533 -21.62 -3.32 -13.21
N PHE A 534 -21.43 -3.45 -11.90
CA PHE A 534 -20.51 -4.40 -11.27
C PHE A 534 -21.19 -5.66 -10.74
N LEU A 535 -22.50 -5.63 -10.59
CA LEU A 535 -23.31 -6.78 -10.20
C LEU A 535 -23.78 -7.55 -11.45
N ARG A 536 -23.81 -8.87 -11.35
CA ARG A 536 -24.30 -9.77 -12.39
C ARG A 536 -25.51 -10.53 -11.90
N VAL A 537 -26.49 -10.74 -12.81
CA VAL A 537 -27.61 -11.66 -12.60
C VAL A 537 -27.46 -12.75 -13.68
N VAL A 538 -26.90 -13.88 -13.28
CA VAL A 538 -26.66 -15.01 -14.20
C VAL A 538 -27.93 -15.83 -14.30
N GLY A 539 -28.38 -16.15 -15.53
CA GLY A 539 -29.61 -16.90 -15.77
C GLY A 539 -30.91 -16.11 -15.48
N GLY A 540 -30.81 -14.78 -15.39
CA GLY A 540 -31.96 -13.90 -15.24
C GLY A 540 -32.75 -13.66 -16.54
N ASP A 541 -33.78 -12.82 -16.47
CA ASP A 541 -34.72 -12.55 -17.57
C ASP A 541 -34.12 -11.64 -18.65
N ASN A 542 -33.17 -10.78 -18.30
CA ASN A 542 -32.47 -9.91 -19.25
C ASN A 542 -31.03 -10.39 -19.47
N PRO A 543 -30.65 -10.81 -20.67
CA PRO A 543 -29.30 -11.35 -20.94
C PRO A 543 -28.19 -10.32 -20.74
N LEU A 544 -28.46 -9.00 -20.81
CA LEU A 544 -27.51 -7.94 -20.52
C LEU A 544 -27.15 -7.89 -19.03
N ASP A 545 -28.02 -8.37 -18.14
CA ASP A 545 -27.75 -8.40 -16.70
C ASP A 545 -26.62 -9.36 -16.30
N SER A 546 -26.26 -10.29 -17.18
CA SER A 546 -25.07 -11.16 -17.01
C SER A 546 -23.75 -10.52 -17.47
N THR A 547 -23.80 -9.36 -18.13
CA THR A 547 -22.63 -8.69 -18.74
C THR A 547 -22.11 -7.55 -17.87
N ALA A 548 -21.00 -6.93 -18.26
CA ALA A 548 -20.48 -5.71 -17.62
C ALA A 548 -21.08 -4.41 -18.20
N VAL A 549 -22.04 -4.49 -19.12
CA VAL A 549 -22.74 -3.32 -19.67
C VAL A 549 -23.58 -2.68 -18.58
N HIS A 550 -23.45 -1.35 -18.43
CA HIS A 550 -24.25 -0.61 -17.46
C HIS A 550 -25.71 -0.48 -17.93
N PRO A 551 -26.72 -0.56 -17.03
CA PRO A 551 -28.13 -0.44 -17.40
C PRO A 551 -28.49 0.82 -18.20
N GLU A 552 -27.82 1.94 -17.97
CA GLU A 552 -27.97 3.19 -18.74
C GLU A 552 -27.73 2.99 -20.25
N SER A 553 -26.90 2.01 -20.62
CA SER A 553 -26.50 1.73 -22.00
C SER A 553 -27.33 0.62 -22.66
N TYR A 554 -28.30 0.00 -21.98
CA TYR A 554 -29.12 -1.09 -22.53
C TYR A 554 -29.89 -0.66 -23.78
N GLY A 555 -30.43 0.56 -23.80
CA GLY A 555 -31.14 1.09 -24.97
C GLY A 555 -30.28 1.14 -26.23
N ILE A 556 -28.98 1.45 -26.07
CA ILE A 556 -28.02 1.51 -27.18
C ILE A 556 -27.77 0.11 -27.72
N VAL A 557 -27.49 -0.88 -26.84
CA VAL A 557 -27.24 -2.27 -27.27
C VAL A 557 -28.48 -2.87 -27.95
N THR A 558 -29.67 -2.61 -27.39
CA THR A 558 -30.95 -3.06 -28.00
C THR A 558 -31.15 -2.44 -29.38
N LYS A 559 -30.81 -1.16 -29.55
CA LYS A 559 -30.85 -0.49 -30.87
C LYS A 559 -29.85 -1.12 -31.84
N MET A 560 -28.61 -1.41 -31.42
CA MET A 560 -27.61 -2.11 -32.25
C MET A 560 -28.10 -3.47 -32.72
N ALA A 561 -28.69 -4.26 -31.84
CA ALA A 561 -29.27 -5.57 -32.20
C ALA A 561 -30.40 -5.43 -33.22
N LYS A 562 -31.31 -4.49 -33.02
CA LYS A 562 -32.41 -4.19 -33.92
C LYS A 562 -31.92 -3.75 -35.31
N ASP A 563 -30.95 -2.85 -35.37
CA ASP A 563 -30.36 -2.35 -36.62
C ASP A 563 -29.60 -3.47 -37.37
N ALA A 564 -29.05 -4.45 -36.62
CA ALA A 564 -28.44 -5.66 -37.21
C ALA A 564 -29.47 -6.73 -37.62
N GLY A 565 -30.77 -6.52 -37.34
CA GLY A 565 -31.86 -7.44 -37.72
C GLY A 565 -31.87 -8.75 -36.91
N VAL A 566 -31.33 -8.79 -35.72
CA VAL A 566 -31.21 -9.98 -34.87
C VAL A 566 -31.82 -9.76 -33.47
N SER A 567 -32.05 -10.87 -32.74
CA SER A 567 -32.46 -10.76 -31.33
C SER A 567 -31.30 -10.27 -30.47
N LEU A 568 -31.62 -9.74 -29.28
CA LEU A 568 -30.62 -9.27 -28.32
C LEU A 568 -29.68 -10.40 -27.91
N GLU A 569 -30.22 -11.61 -27.69
CA GLU A 569 -29.43 -12.81 -27.34
C GLU A 569 -28.45 -13.17 -28.46
N GLN A 570 -28.89 -13.17 -29.70
CA GLN A 570 -28.03 -13.44 -30.85
C GLN A 570 -26.94 -12.38 -30.98
N PHE A 571 -27.28 -11.10 -30.81
CA PHE A 571 -26.30 -10.01 -30.86
C PHE A 571 -25.25 -10.15 -29.78
N ILE A 572 -25.63 -10.56 -28.56
CA ILE A 572 -24.70 -10.76 -27.43
C ILE A 572 -23.79 -11.99 -27.65
N VAL A 573 -24.26 -13.02 -28.34
CA VAL A 573 -23.49 -14.27 -28.55
C VAL A 573 -22.55 -14.18 -29.76
N ASP A 574 -22.99 -13.58 -30.86
CA ASP A 574 -22.27 -13.58 -32.13
C ASP A 574 -21.27 -12.42 -32.24
N SER A 575 -19.98 -12.71 -32.08
CA SER A 575 -18.90 -11.73 -32.19
C SER A 575 -18.71 -11.21 -33.62
N GLU A 576 -19.02 -11.99 -34.66
CA GLU A 576 -18.85 -11.58 -36.06
C GLU A 576 -19.92 -10.56 -36.47
N LEU A 577 -21.12 -10.67 -35.94
CA LEU A 577 -22.16 -9.64 -36.10
C LEU A 577 -21.73 -8.31 -35.42
N ARG A 578 -21.18 -8.39 -34.22
CA ARG A 578 -20.73 -7.21 -33.50
C ARG A 578 -19.59 -6.47 -34.21
N LYS A 579 -18.64 -7.17 -34.85
CA LYS A 579 -17.54 -6.57 -35.61
C LYS A 579 -18.01 -5.73 -36.80
N LYS A 580 -19.21 -6.01 -37.31
CA LYS A 580 -19.80 -5.30 -38.46
C LYS A 580 -20.51 -4.00 -38.06
N VAL A 581 -20.69 -3.77 -36.77
CA VAL A 581 -21.39 -2.58 -36.25
C VAL A 581 -20.51 -1.35 -36.38
N GLU A 582 -20.99 -0.33 -37.06
CA GLU A 582 -20.33 0.97 -37.16
C GLU A 582 -20.70 1.82 -35.92
N LEU A 583 -19.80 1.84 -34.93
CA LEU A 583 -20.03 2.46 -33.61
C LEU A 583 -20.32 3.96 -33.71
N SER A 584 -19.77 4.67 -34.68
CA SER A 584 -19.98 6.09 -34.88
C SER A 584 -21.46 6.51 -35.01
N LYS A 585 -22.33 5.59 -35.48
CA LYS A 585 -23.78 5.83 -35.61
C LYS A 585 -24.52 5.89 -34.28
N TYR A 586 -23.90 5.44 -33.21
CA TYR A 586 -24.53 5.36 -31.88
C TYR A 586 -23.97 6.38 -30.89
N ILE A 587 -23.11 7.31 -31.36
CA ILE A 587 -22.62 8.43 -30.57
C ILE A 587 -23.80 9.36 -30.23
N THR A 588 -23.90 9.77 -28.98
CA THR A 588 -24.87 10.72 -28.46
C THR A 588 -24.16 11.76 -27.57
N ASP A 589 -24.86 12.79 -27.13
CA ASP A 589 -24.32 13.77 -26.19
C ASP A 589 -23.81 13.17 -24.86
N LYS A 590 -24.34 12.01 -24.48
CA LYS A 590 -24.01 11.33 -23.22
C LYS A 590 -23.07 10.13 -23.40
N VAL A 591 -22.99 9.56 -24.60
CA VAL A 591 -22.23 8.33 -24.88
C VAL A 591 -21.34 8.55 -26.09
N GLY A 592 -20.06 8.60 -25.87
CA GLY A 592 -19.05 8.75 -26.91
C GLY A 592 -18.42 7.42 -27.33
N MET A 593 -17.39 7.50 -28.17
CA MET A 593 -16.66 6.33 -28.65
C MET A 593 -16.03 5.49 -27.53
N PRO A 594 -15.43 6.08 -26.45
CA PRO A 594 -14.89 5.30 -25.35
C PRO A 594 -15.91 4.35 -24.69
N THR A 595 -17.10 4.85 -24.37
CA THR A 595 -18.17 4.01 -23.79
C THR A 595 -18.69 2.96 -24.77
N LEU A 596 -18.82 3.29 -26.08
CA LEU A 596 -19.25 2.31 -27.10
C LEU A 596 -18.23 1.18 -27.26
N THR A 597 -16.94 1.49 -27.21
CA THR A 597 -15.87 0.49 -27.23
C THR A 597 -15.95 -0.42 -26.00
N ASP A 598 -16.13 0.16 -24.81
CA ASP A 598 -16.28 -0.61 -23.58
C ASP A 598 -17.51 -1.52 -23.57
N ILE A 599 -18.63 -1.08 -24.17
CA ILE A 599 -19.82 -1.91 -24.36
C ILE A 599 -19.47 -3.13 -25.22
N MET A 600 -18.79 -2.93 -26.34
CA MET A 600 -18.40 -4.05 -27.22
C MET A 600 -17.43 -5.00 -26.52
N ASP A 601 -16.46 -4.49 -25.78
CA ASP A 601 -15.54 -5.30 -24.97
C ASP A 601 -16.26 -6.07 -23.87
N ALA A 602 -17.24 -5.47 -23.21
CA ALA A 602 -18.07 -6.11 -22.20
C ALA A 602 -18.93 -7.25 -22.76
N LEU A 603 -19.43 -7.08 -23.99
CA LEU A 603 -20.17 -8.12 -24.70
C LEU A 603 -19.26 -9.26 -25.19
N ASN A 604 -18.02 -8.96 -25.56
CA ASN A 604 -17.02 -9.97 -25.96
C ASN A 604 -16.55 -10.84 -24.78
N LYS A 605 -16.46 -10.26 -23.60
CA LYS A 605 -16.05 -10.92 -22.35
C LYS A 605 -17.24 -11.41 -21.51
N ARG A 606 -18.29 -11.81 -22.13
CA ARG A 606 -19.55 -12.21 -21.53
C ARG A 606 -19.37 -13.26 -20.44
N GLY A 607 -19.70 -12.90 -19.20
CA GLY A 607 -19.69 -13.81 -18.04
C GLY A 607 -18.36 -14.51 -17.76
N LEU A 608 -17.30 -14.17 -18.48
CA LEU A 608 -15.96 -14.72 -18.28
C LEU A 608 -15.27 -13.93 -17.17
N ASP A 609 -14.79 -14.65 -16.19
CA ASP A 609 -13.83 -14.15 -15.23
C ASP A 609 -12.59 -13.66 -16.00
N PRO A 610 -12.10 -12.43 -15.78
CA PRO A 610 -10.90 -11.94 -16.46
C PRO A 610 -9.63 -12.65 -16.01
N ARG A 611 -9.68 -13.48 -14.97
CA ARG A 611 -8.57 -14.27 -14.46
C ARG A 611 -8.40 -15.56 -15.29
N GLU A 612 -7.16 -15.98 -15.48
CA GLU A 612 -6.85 -17.29 -16.09
C GLU A 612 -7.25 -18.41 -15.12
N GLN A 613 -7.37 -19.64 -15.61
CA GLN A 613 -7.57 -20.81 -14.76
C GLN A 613 -6.26 -21.23 -14.08
N ALA A 614 -6.35 -21.80 -12.87
CA ALA A 614 -5.23 -22.31 -12.12
C ALA A 614 -4.51 -23.43 -12.90
N LYS A 615 -3.18 -23.41 -12.89
CA LYS A 615 -2.31 -24.40 -13.55
C LYS A 615 -1.55 -25.19 -12.49
N VAL A 616 -1.42 -26.48 -12.71
CA VAL A 616 -0.63 -27.36 -11.85
C VAL A 616 0.85 -27.02 -11.95
N PHE A 617 1.55 -27.04 -10.83
CA PHE A 617 2.99 -26.83 -10.70
C PHE A 617 3.62 -27.95 -9.88
N ALA A 618 4.87 -28.30 -10.17
CA ALA A 618 5.66 -29.22 -9.38
C ALA A 618 7.10 -28.72 -9.23
N PHE A 619 7.60 -28.78 -8.02
CA PHE A 619 9.02 -28.53 -7.72
C PHE A 619 9.89 -29.72 -8.21
N ASP A 620 11.21 -29.49 -8.26
CA ASP A 620 12.15 -30.58 -8.54
C ASP A 620 12.07 -31.64 -7.44
N PRO A 621 11.86 -32.94 -7.79
CA PRO A 621 11.68 -34.01 -6.82
C PRO A 621 12.96 -34.38 -6.04
N ASN A 622 14.12 -33.86 -6.47
CA ASN A 622 15.41 -34.17 -5.86
C ASN A 622 15.92 -33.05 -4.93
N VAL A 623 15.15 -31.94 -4.78
CA VAL A 623 15.55 -30.76 -4.02
C VAL A 623 14.55 -30.51 -2.89
N HIS A 624 14.98 -30.72 -1.63
CA HIS A 624 14.16 -30.58 -0.43
C HIS A 624 14.77 -29.61 0.59
N GLU A 625 16.11 -29.62 0.71
CA GLU A 625 16.85 -28.84 1.70
C GLU A 625 17.85 -27.90 1.01
N ILE A 626 18.28 -26.86 1.71
CA ILE A 626 19.25 -25.88 1.17
C ILE A 626 20.60 -26.55 0.85
N GLU A 627 20.94 -27.63 1.51
CA GLU A 627 22.13 -28.43 1.31
C GLU A 627 22.13 -29.23 0.01
N ASP A 628 20.97 -29.47 -0.59
CA ASP A 628 20.83 -30.12 -1.90
C ASP A 628 21.23 -29.21 -3.04
N LEU A 629 21.23 -27.90 -2.79
CA LEU A 629 21.48 -26.90 -3.82
C LEU A 629 22.96 -26.80 -4.21
N ARG A 630 23.22 -26.74 -5.52
CA ARG A 630 24.55 -26.50 -6.10
C ARG A 630 24.50 -25.35 -7.06
N VAL A 631 25.53 -24.53 -7.06
CA VAL A 631 25.68 -23.42 -8.02
C VAL A 631 25.61 -23.96 -9.44
N GLY A 632 24.82 -23.31 -10.28
CA GLY A 632 24.57 -23.68 -11.67
C GLY A 632 23.32 -24.55 -11.89
N MET A 633 22.70 -25.12 -10.83
CA MET A 633 21.43 -25.84 -10.97
C MET A 633 20.34 -24.92 -11.54
N VAL A 634 19.56 -25.46 -12.47
CA VAL A 634 18.36 -24.81 -13.02
C VAL A 634 17.14 -25.53 -12.48
N LEU A 635 16.32 -24.81 -11.75
CA LEU A 635 15.20 -25.34 -10.98
C LEU A 635 13.89 -24.63 -11.34
N PRO A 636 12.76 -25.34 -11.36
CA PRO A 636 11.46 -24.72 -11.40
C PRO A 636 11.16 -24.05 -10.06
N GLY A 637 10.55 -22.88 -10.09
CA GLY A 637 10.18 -22.15 -8.90
C GLY A 637 8.88 -21.37 -9.05
N LEU A 638 8.32 -21.00 -7.93
CA LEU A 638 7.15 -20.12 -7.82
C LEU A 638 7.56 -18.78 -7.21
N VAL A 639 7.20 -17.69 -7.84
CA VAL A 639 7.40 -16.34 -7.27
C VAL A 639 6.51 -16.20 -6.04
N SER A 640 7.15 -16.13 -4.87
CA SER A 640 6.49 -16.06 -3.55
C SER A 640 6.26 -14.63 -3.08
N ASN A 641 7.18 -13.70 -3.44
CA ASN A 641 7.08 -12.30 -3.06
C ASN A 641 7.83 -11.41 -4.05
N ILE A 642 7.34 -10.18 -4.24
CA ILE A 642 7.98 -9.16 -5.08
C ILE A 642 8.31 -7.96 -4.21
N THR A 643 9.53 -7.44 -4.37
CA THR A 643 10.04 -6.26 -3.67
C THR A 643 10.60 -5.26 -4.68
N ALA A 644 10.92 -4.05 -4.25
CA ALA A 644 11.53 -3.05 -5.13
C ALA A 644 12.93 -3.48 -5.68
N PHE A 645 13.64 -4.35 -4.95
CA PHE A 645 15.00 -4.78 -5.30
C PHE A 645 15.08 -6.16 -5.98
N GLY A 646 13.96 -6.88 -6.14
CA GLY A 646 13.93 -8.19 -6.78
C GLY A 646 12.71 -9.01 -6.43
N ALA A 647 12.74 -10.29 -6.80
CA ALA A 647 11.69 -11.25 -6.53
C ALA A 647 12.23 -12.41 -5.67
N PHE A 648 11.46 -12.81 -4.69
CA PHE A 648 11.68 -14.04 -3.96
C PHE A 648 11.00 -15.20 -4.70
N VAL A 649 11.70 -16.30 -4.81
CA VAL A 649 11.25 -17.49 -5.54
C VAL A 649 11.40 -18.69 -4.64
N ASN A 650 10.28 -19.36 -4.38
CA ASN A 650 10.27 -20.67 -3.75
C ASN A 650 10.70 -21.72 -4.77
N ILE A 651 11.77 -22.45 -4.49
CA ILE A 651 12.35 -23.49 -5.34
C ILE A 651 12.19 -24.90 -4.74
N GLY A 652 11.34 -25.04 -3.72
CA GLY A 652 11.04 -26.31 -3.08
C GLY A 652 11.87 -26.61 -1.82
N VAL A 653 12.73 -25.71 -1.38
CA VAL A 653 13.42 -25.75 -0.08
C VAL A 653 12.71 -24.84 0.92
N HIS A 654 12.98 -25.01 2.24
CA HIS A 654 12.33 -24.22 3.30
C HIS A 654 12.65 -22.71 3.32
N GLN A 655 13.50 -22.26 2.38
CA GLN A 655 13.96 -20.89 2.27
C GLN A 655 13.79 -20.38 0.83
N ASP A 656 13.11 -19.25 0.65
CA ASP A 656 13.01 -18.62 -0.66
C ASP A 656 14.35 -18.06 -1.12
N GLY A 657 14.67 -18.25 -2.39
CA GLY A 657 15.82 -17.64 -3.04
C GLY A 657 15.50 -16.27 -3.59
N LEU A 658 16.47 -15.37 -3.58
CA LEU A 658 16.33 -14.01 -4.13
C LEU A 658 16.86 -13.94 -5.57
N VAL A 659 16.01 -13.55 -6.50
CA VAL A 659 16.40 -13.04 -7.82
C VAL A 659 16.48 -11.52 -7.73
N HIS A 660 17.69 -10.97 -7.61
CA HIS A 660 17.89 -9.52 -7.58
C HIS A 660 17.39 -8.88 -8.87
N ILE A 661 16.93 -7.63 -8.84
CA ILE A 661 16.38 -6.91 -10.02
C ILE A 661 17.31 -6.97 -11.24
N SER A 662 18.62 -6.90 -11.01
CA SER A 662 19.63 -7.04 -12.08
C SER A 662 19.76 -8.46 -12.66
N GLN A 663 19.12 -9.46 -12.06
CA GLN A 663 19.15 -10.87 -12.46
C GLN A 663 17.81 -11.38 -13.01
N LEU A 664 16.78 -10.52 -13.10
CA LEU A 664 15.45 -10.88 -13.58
C LEU A 664 15.37 -11.04 -15.10
N ALA A 665 16.13 -10.26 -15.85
CA ALA A 665 16.16 -10.29 -17.31
C ALA A 665 17.51 -9.81 -17.86
N ASP A 666 17.80 -10.12 -19.13
CA ASP A 666 18.99 -9.67 -19.83
C ASP A 666 18.96 -8.17 -20.20
N LYS A 667 17.81 -7.54 -20.13
CA LYS A 667 17.61 -6.10 -20.35
C LYS A 667 17.47 -5.36 -19.02
N PHE A 668 17.61 -4.04 -19.06
CA PHE A 668 17.36 -3.19 -17.89
C PHE A 668 15.90 -3.32 -17.42
N VAL A 669 15.72 -3.57 -16.15
CA VAL A 669 14.40 -3.71 -15.48
C VAL A 669 14.23 -2.54 -14.51
N SER A 670 13.17 -1.77 -14.68
CA SER A 670 12.84 -0.64 -13.80
C SER A 670 12.08 -1.08 -12.55
N SER A 671 11.19 -2.06 -12.71
CA SER A 671 10.43 -2.66 -11.62
C SER A 671 10.35 -4.18 -11.78
N PRO A 672 10.60 -4.95 -10.72
CA PRO A 672 10.46 -6.41 -10.77
C PRO A 672 9.07 -6.88 -11.22
N GLY A 673 8.02 -6.17 -10.85
CA GLY A 673 6.63 -6.47 -11.25
C GLY A 673 6.36 -6.36 -12.76
N ASP A 674 7.24 -5.68 -13.52
CA ASP A 674 7.16 -5.62 -14.99
C ASP A 674 7.60 -6.93 -15.66
N VAL A 675 8.35 -7.77 -14.94
CA VAL A 675 8.95 -9.01 -15.46
C VAL A 675 8.28 -10.25 -14.90
N VAL A 676 7.96 -10.24 -13.60
CA VAL A 676 7.40 -11.39 -12.89
C VAL A 676 6.15 -11.01 -12.10
N LYS A 677 5.28 -12.00 -11.86
CA LYS A 677 4.06 -11.86 -11.05
C LYS A 677 4.07 -12.85 -9.89
N LEU A 678 3.38 -12.52 -8.80
CA LEU A 678 3.18 -13.46 -7.68
C LEU A 678 2.51 -14.74 -8.16
N GLY A 679 2.98 -15.89 -7.67
CA GLY A 679 2.50 -17.20 -8.09
C GLY A 679 2.89 -17.61 -9.51
N GLN A 680 3.67 -16.79 -10.22
CA GLN A 680 4.16 -17.15 -11.55
C GLN A 680 5.18 -18.27 -11.45
N GLN A 681 5.02 -19.27 -12.31
CA GLN A 681 6.00 -20.34 -12.51
C GLN A 681 7.18 -19.80 -13.31
N VAL A 682 8.38 -19.97 -12.79
CA VAL A 682 9.61 -19.49 -13.42
C VAL A 682 10.69 -20.57 -13.36
N LEU A 683 11.63 -20.52 -14.29
CA LEU A 683 12.89 -21.25 -14.19
C LEU A 683 13.93 -20.31 -13.59
N VAL A 684 14.72 -20.81 -12.65
CA VAL A 684 15.80 -20.03 -12.03
C VAL A 684 17.06 -20.86 -11.93
N ARG A 685 18.22 -20.18 -12.08
CA ARG A 685 19.54 -20.77 -11.88
C ARG A 685 20.08 -20.37 -10.52
N VAL A 686 20.59 -21.32 -9.75
CA VAL A 686 21.28 -21.07 -8.49
C VAL A 686 22.62 -20.40 -8.78
N VAL A 687 22.83 -19.19 -8.27
CA VAL A 687 24.06 -18.40 -8.44
C VAL A 687 24.97 -18.55 -7.23
N GLU A 688 24.40 -18.51 -6.02
CA GLU A 688 25.15 -18.60 -4.78
C GLU A 688 24.28 -19.22 -3.69
N VAL A 689 24.90 -20.00 -2.79
CA VAL A 689 24.25 -20.57 -1.60
C VAL A 689 25.12 -20.27 -0.37
N ASP A 690 24.61 -19.44 0.54
CA ASP A 690 25.25 -19.16 1.84
C ASP A 690 24.54 -19.96 2.94
N LEU A 691 25.08 -21.11 3.26
CA LEU A 691 24.55 -22.00 4.30
C LEU A 691 24.58 -21.39 5.71
N LYS A 692 25.54 -20.51 6.01
CA LYS A 692 25.65 -19.86 7.32
C LYS A 692 24.55 -18.82 7.55
N ARG A 693 24.27 -18.04 6.51
CA ARG A 693 23.23 -17.00 6.54
C ARG A 693 21.89 -17.50 6.02
N ARG A 694 21.82 -18.74 5.57
CA ARG A 694 20.64 -19.32 4.90
C ARG A 694 20.12 -18.44 3.79
N ARG A 695 21.01 -17.95 2.91
CA ARG A 695 20.66 -17.10 1.77
C ARG A 695 20.92 -17.83 0.47
N ILE A 696 20.00 -17.72 -0.47
CA ILE A 696 20.08 -18.31 -1.80
C ILE A 696 19.95 -17.17 -2.82
N SER A 697 20.96 -17.00 -3.67
CA SER A 697 20.91 -16.04 -4.78
C SER A 697 20.60 -16.78 -6.07
N LEU A 698 19.61 -16.27 -6.80
CA LEU A 698 19.08 -16.88 -8.02
C LEU A 698 19.19 -15.91 -9.20
N SER A 699 19.15 -16.45 -10.42
CA SER A 699 19.13 -15.68 -11.67
C SER A 699 18.12 -16.28 -12.65
N MET A 700 17.44 -15.41 -13.39
CA MET A 700 16.58 -15.76 -14.52
C MET A 700 17.21 -15.40 -15.86
N LYS A 701 18.47 -14.94 -15.87
CA LYS A 701 19.19 -14.57 -17.08
C LYS A 701 19.68 -15.79 -17.86
N SER A 702 19.54 -15.70 -19.18
CA SER A 702 20.09 -16.70 -20.13
C SER A 702 19.72 -18.15 -19.76
N LEU A 703 18.43 -18.36 -19.43
CA LEU A 703 17.85 -19.68 -19.15
C LEU A 703 17.17 -20.26 -20.39
#